data_9f14e2294f811b619d7627bd6cdde868
#
_entry.id   9f14e2294f811b619d7627bd6cdde868
#
_cell.length_a   1.000
_cell.length_b   1.000
_cell.length_c   1.000
_cell.angle_alpha   90.00
_cell.angle_beta   90.00
_cell.angle_gamma   90.00
#
_symmetry.space_group_name_H-M   'P 1'
#
loop_
_entity.id
_entity.type
_entity.pdbx_description
1 polymer ?
#
loop_
_entity_poly.entity_id
_entity_poly.type
_entity_poly.pdbx_seq_one_letter_code
_entity_poly.pdbx_strand_id
1 'polypeptide(L)'
;MNHRFKTKLTGLSIIICQLPFCSAAAQNPVINDLFTADPTARVFNNKVYVYPSHDILPPEGQRQDWFCMADYHVFSSENLCEWTDHGVIVSQQNVPWGNPAGYSMWAPDCVYKNGKYYFYFPNAPKSGRGFAIGVATADRPEGPFKLEQEPIKGVTGIDPCVLVDNDGKAYIYWSGMGIRGAQLKDNMLELAGELQEVQMPRREGMPEMPPMRIGGEEMKGLPDGFKEGPFAFRRGNWYYLSFPWVRGDTSDGKNPTETLAYAMSKSPLGPWDFKGIIMAEHDNHCWTNHHSLVEYKGQWYLFYHRNHLSPNDDKRRSVCIEKVTFNADGTIQEVKQTLRGVGIAPATSRLDVARFSTASDGVTSELIDTVNTFQGFQGTLPKKGSWLRFGDVDFSGVESTGYVIVRAKAKGNTEFCLREKAANGKVIARFPMTVITEMGQFRRDQSGQWLTMTAPIAYLPKGVTDLVVTSEGEPEMSIDWVQFKNREPYFTFLNAQQSAVSAQPDDQGFIRRWMLLEPISYNVRSNIILTDSYLNENLSKQYFKGQFEDKKLPRDGEKVTAIGTELASGPRDTRMATGPAAVKQTKQTLRWHAVESQSYNVKVFRFAELTDCQPYNSLFWGVTVIDCPEDLSDVRLAVGSNGASMWWLNGEKVLTLDGDRRMVEDDCVSQRLTLKKGRNVLRFALVNGPGLSDLCVRFIGTDGKPVKGYTVKVKE
;
A
#
# COMPACT_ATOMS: atom_id res chain seq x y z
N MET A 1 42.65 -43.37 19.11
CA MET A 1 41.83 -42.44 19.94
C MET A 1 41.29 -41.34 19.07
N ASN A 2 40.02 -41.45 18.68
CA ASN A 2 39.35 -40.51 17.77
C ASN A 2 38.55 -39.49 18.57
N HIS A 3 38.88 -38.22 18.51
CA HIS A 3 38.03 -37.15 18.96
C HIS A 3 37.35 -36.46 17.76
N ARG A 4 36.03 -36.71 17.61
CA ARG A 4 35.17 -35.93 16.68
C ARG A 4 34.75 -34.63 17.35
N PHE A 5 35.15 -33.52 16.79
CA PHE A 5 34.53 -32.20 17.06
C PHE A 5 33.22 -32.08 16.30
N LYS A 6 32.11 -31.95 17.03
CA LYS A 6 30.80 -31.56 16.50
C LYS A 6 30.71 -30.02 16.55
N THR A 7 30.77 -29.40 15.41
CA THR A 7 30.47 -27.98 15.27
C THR A 7 28.95 -27.79 15.20
N LYS A 8 28.39 -27.11 16.20
CA LYS A 8 26.98 -26.64 16.15
C LYS A 8 26.91 -25.38 15.30
N LEU A 9 26.23 -25.48 14.15
CA LEU A 9 25.77 -24.28 13.44
C LEU A 9 24.57 -23.71 14.21
N THR A 10 24.76 -22.54 14.79
CA THR A 10 23.69 -21.68 15.26
C THR A 10 23.14 -20.90 14.06
N GLY A 11 21.91 -21.18 13.68
CA GLY A 11 21.19 -20.44 12.63
C GLY A 11 20.92 -19.00 13.08
N LEU A 12 21.46 -18.07 12.35
CA LEU A 12 21.16 -16.64 12.49
C LEU A 12 19.85 -16.38 11.72
N SER A 13 18.74 -16.26 12.42
CA SER A 13 17.47 -15.80 11.83
C SER A 13 17.56 -14.29 11.61
N ILE A 14 17.73 -13.90 10.37
CA ILE A 14 17.59 -12.49 9.95
C ILE A 14 16.10 -12.18 9.95
N ILE A 15 15.64 -11.43 10.94
CA ILE A 15 14.31 -10.81 10.93
C ILE A 15 14.41 -9.62 9.96
N ILE A 16 13.89 -9.83 8.76
CA ILE A 16 13.67 -8.73 7.82
C ILE A 16 12.48 -7.94 8.36
N CYS A 17 12.75 -6.74 8.85
CA CYS A 17 11.74 -5.76 9.21
C CYS A 17 11.02 -5.34 7.93
N GLN A 18 9.83 -5.90 7.70
CA GLN A 18 8.95 -5.46 6.61
C GLN A 18 8.40 -4.10 7.01
N LEU A 19 8.88 -3.05 6.34
CA LEU A 19 8.19 -1.76 6.31
C LEU A 19 6.78 -1.98 5.74
N PRO A 20 5.75 -1.35 6.29
CA PRO A 20 4.42 -1.46 5.72
C PRO A 20 4.40 -0.74 4.37
N PHE A 21 4.50 -1.50 3.29
CA PHE A 21 4.17 -1.00 1.96
C PHE A 21 2.69 -0.64 1.93
N CYS A 22 2.36 0.58 1.52
CA CYS A 22 0.99 0.95 1.18
C CYS A 22 0.52 0.06 0.04
N SER A 23 -0.30 -0.93 0.37
CA SER A 23 -0.92 -1.83 -0.60
C SER A 23 -1.89 -1.04 -1.47
N ALA A 24 -1.56 -0.84 -2.74
CA ALA A 24 -2.52 -0.35 -3.72
C ALA A 24 -3.43 -1.51 -4.13
N ALA A 25 -4.74 -1.30 -4.09
CA ALA A 25 -5.71 -2.26 -4.63
C ALA A 25 -5.59 -2.34 -6.16
N ALA A 26 -5.89 -3.50 -6.77
CA ALA A 26 -5.83 -3.67 -8.22
C ALA A 26 -6.82 -2.76 -8.94
N GLN A 27 -6.29 -1.73 -9.50
CA GLN A 27 -7.00 -0.68 -10.21
C GLN A 27 -6.14 -0.25 -11.38
N ASN A 28 -6.79 0.00 -12.50
CA ASN A 28 -6.08 0.48 -13.67
C ASN A 28 -5.80 2.00 -13.58
N PRO A 29 -4.55 2.43 -13.79
CA PRO A 29 -3.34 1.60 -13.95
C PRO A 29 -2.96 0.86 -12.66
N VAL A 30 -2.31 -0.31 -12.79
CA VAL A 30 -1.92 -1.15 -11.65
C VAL A 30 -0.63 -0.68 -10.98
N ILE A 31 0.18 0.11 -11.68
CA ILE A 31 1.39 0.75 -11.18
C ILE A 31 1.15 2.27 -11.27
N ASN A 32 1.29 2.98 -10.13
CA ASN A 32 0.86 4.37 -10.00
C ASN A 32 1.98 5.35 -9.61
N ASP A 33 3.21 4.88 -9.51
CA ASP A 33 4.38 5.65 -9.09
C ASP A 33 5.46 5.75 -10.17
N LEU A 34 5.29 4.99 -11.26
CA LEU A 34 6.12 5.02 -12.47
C LEU A 34 5.23 5.00 -13.71
N PHE A 35 5.69 5.61 -14.78
CA PHE A 35 5.11 5.39 -16.11
C PHE A 35 5.68 4.10 -16.70
N THR A 36 4.78 3.15 -16.95
CA THR A 36 5.13 1.81 -17.40
C THR A 36 4.33 1.46 -18.65
N ALA A 37 5.03 0.99 -19.67
CA ALA A 37 4.43 0.71 -20.98
C ALA A 37 4.74 -0.71 -21.45
N ASP A 38 4.17 -1.11 -22.57
CA ASP A 38 4.50 -2.32 -23.32
C ASP A 38 4.59 -3.59 -22.41
N PRO A 39 3.54 -3.90 -21.63
CA PRO A 39 3.64 -4.87 -20.55
C PRO A 39 3.72 -6.29 -21.06
N THR A 40 4.85 -6.96 -20.86
CA THR A 40 4.91 -8.41 -20.94
C THR A 40 4.67 -9.02 -19.57
N ALA A 41 3.56 -9.74 -19.44
CA ALA A 41 3.22 -10.51 -18.27
C ALA A 41 3.54 -12.00 -18.48
N ARG A 42 4.10 -12.64 -17.45
CA ARG A 42 4.40 -14.06 -17.42
C ARG A 42 4.08 -14.64 -16.05
N VAL A 43 3.75 -15.93 -16.00
CA VAL A 43 3.50 -16.63 -14.72
C VAL A 43 4.69 -17.53 -14.43
N PHE A 44 5.37 -17.24 -13.32
CA PHE A 44 6.46 -18.05 -12.79
C PHE A 44 6.21 -18.35 -11.31
N ASN A 45 6.43 -19.56 -10.86
CA ASN A 45 6.33 -19.95 -9.45
C ASN A 45 5.02 -19.50 -8.78
N ASN A 46 3.89 -19.62 -9.49
CA ASN A 46 2.55 -19.21 -9.03
C ASN A 46 2.39 -17.71 -8.71
N LYS A 47 3.24 -16.87 -9.31
CA LYS A 47 3.14 -15.40 -9.31
C LYS A 47 3.10 -14.88 -10.73
N VAL A 48 2.41 -13.75 -10.92
CA VAL A 48 2.50 -12.99 -12.15
C VAL A 48 3.68 -12.03 -12.05
N TYR A 49 4.54 -12.04 -13.05
CA TYR A 49 5.63 -11.08 -13.25
C TYR A 49 5.30 -10.21 -14.45
N VAL A 50 5.46 -8.90 -14.32
CA VAL A 50 5.30 -7.94 -15.42
C VAL A 50 6.62 -7.25 -15.67
N TYR A 51 7.05 -7.28 -16.92
CA TYR A 51 8.26 -6.64 -17.43
C TYR A 51 7.84 -5.52 -18.40
N PRO A 52 7.58 -4.32 -17.90
CA PRO A 52 7.24 -3.18 -18.74
C PRO A 52 8.50 -2.46 -19.21
N SER A 53 8.38 -1.69 -20.28
CA SER A 53 9.30 -0.57 -20.53
C SER A 53 8.97 0.58 -19.57
N HIS A 54 9.99 1.41 -19.25
CA HIS A 54 9.86 2.53 -18.32
C HIS A 54 9.91 3.84 -19.09
N ASP A 55 8.74 4.46 -19.30
CA ASP A 55 8.62 5.77 -19.95
C ASP A 55 9.15 6.88 -19.03
N ILE A 56 10.08 7.66 -19.52
CA ILE A 56 10.65 8.80 -18.80
C ILE A 56 10.49 10.10 -19.59
N LEU A 57 10.61 11.24 -18.91
CA LEU A 57 10.73 12.53 -19.60
C LEU A 57 12.02 12.55 -20.42
N PRO A 58 11.93 12.95 -21.71
CA PRO A 58 13.13 13.08 -22.53
C PRO A 58 14.12 14.07 -21.92
N PRO A 59 15.38 13.67 -21.68
CA PRO A 59 16.41 14.59 -21.22
C PRO A 59 16.67 15.72 -22.22
N GLU A 60 17.32 16.78 -21.76
CA GLU A 60 17.76 17.86 -22.64
C GLU A 60 18.60 17.35 -23.81
N GLY A 61 18.29 17.81 -25.01
CA GLY A 61 18.96 17.36 -26.25
C GLY A 61 18.32 16.13 -26.90
N GLN A 62 17.37 15.46 -26.25
CA GLN A 62 16.58 14.39 -26.86
C GLN A 62 15.31 14.97 -27.52
N ARG A 63 14.74 14.21 -28.46
CA ARG A 63 13.47 14.54 -29.09
C ARG A 63 12.33 14.53 -28.06
N GLN A 64 11.73 15.70 -27.81
CA GLN A 64 10.76 15.90 -26.73
C GLN A 64 9.38 15.26 -26.98
N ASP A 65 9.02 15.03 -28.22
CA ASP A 65 7.74 14.45 -28.66
C ASP A 65 7.87 12.98 -29.05
N TRP A 66 8.80 12.22 -28.43
CA TRP A 66 9.07 10.84 -28.76
C TRP A 66 9.17 9.94 -27.55
N PHE A 67 9.11 8.63 -27.77
CA PHE A 67 9.26 7.61 -26.74
C PHE A 67 10.68 7.59 -26.19
N CYS A 68 10.82 7.73 -24.88
CA CYS A 68 12.11 7.82 -24.20
C CYS A 68 12.14 6.83 -23.01
N MET A 69 12.98 5.79 -23.11
CA MET A 69 13.07 4.70 -22.13
C MET A 69 14.53 4.29 -21.94
N ALA A 70 15.01 4.29 -20.70
CA ALA A 70 16.41 4.08 -20.34
C ALA A 70 16.69 2.74 -19.66
N ASP A 71 15.67 2.10 -19.12
CA ASP A 71 15.79 0.89 -18.30
C ASP A 71 14.49 0.08 -18.28
N TYR A 72 14.56 -1.08 -17.61
CA TYR A 72 13.42 -1.95 -17.34
C TYR A 72 13.34 -2.26 -15.86
N HIS A 73 12.15 -2.14 -15.29
CA HIS A 73 11.78 -2.70 -13.99
C HIS A 73 11.13 -4.07 -14.16
N VAL A 74 11.02 -4.81 -13.06
CA VAL A 74 10.15 -5.98 -12.99
C VAL A 74 9.25 -5.90 -11.76
N PHE A 75 7.98 -6.14 -11.96
CA PHE A 75 6.97 -6.15 -10.90
C PHE A 75 6.40 -7.55 -10.73
N SER A 76 6.03 -7.93 -9.50
CA SER A 76 5.35 -9.20 -9.27
C SER A 76 4.13 -9.08 -8.37
N SER A 77 3.14 -9.97 -8.58
CA SER A 77 1.94 -10.05 -7.77
C SER A 77 1.44 -11.48 -7.63
N GLU A 78 0.90 -11.81 -6.45
CA GLU A 78 0.21 -13.08 -6.17
C GLU A 78 -1.33 -12.98 -6.28
N ASN A 79 -1.86 -11.76 -6.30
CA ASN A 79 -3.30 -11.49 -6.28
C ASN A 79 -3.77 -10.50 -7.35
N LEU A 80 -2.89 -9.99 -8.20
CA LEU A 80 -3.09 -8.95 -9.21
C LEU A 80 -3.54 -7.60 -8.63
N CYS A 81 -3.52 -7.45 -7.31
CA CYS A 81 -3.90 -6.25 -6.58
C CYS A 81 -2.70 -5.52 -6.01
N GLU A 82 -1.82 -6.25 -5.40
CA GLU A 82 -0.63 -5.74 -4.74
C GLU A 82 0.58 -6.11 -5.58
N TRP A 83 1.36 -5.11 -5.93
CA TRP A 83 2.52 -5.25 -6.80
C TRP A 83 3.79 -4.89 -6.04
N THR A 84 4.80 -5.74 -6.18
CA THR A 84 6.14 -5.50 -5.66
C THR A 84 7.05 -5.08 -6.80
N ASP A 85 7.63 -3.89 -6.73
CA ASP A 85 8.72 -3.45 -7.61
C ASP A 85 10.04 -4.07 -7.12
N HIS A 86 10.70 -4.83 -7.99
CA HIS A 86 12.01 -5.42 -7.72
C HIS A 86 13.16 -4.53 -8.19
N GLY A 87 12.85 -3.35 -8.72
CA GLY A 87 13.81 -2.37 -9.22
C GLY A 87 14.29 -2.64 -10.65
N VAL A 88 15.30 -1.91 -11.04
CA VAL A 88 15.88 -1.96 -12.39
C VAL A 88 16.62 -3.26 -12.62
N ILE A 89 16.24 -4.00 -13.68
CA ILE A 89 16.86 -5.27 -14.06
C ILE A 89 17.85 -5.15 -15.21
N VAL A 90 17.62 -4.21 -16.14
CA VAL A 90 18.53 -3.89 -17.25
C VAL A 90 18.47 -2.39 -17.52
N SER A 91 19.62 -1.75 -17.70
CA SER A 91 19.74 -0.33 -18.07
C SER A 91 20.54 -0.18 -19.35
N GLN A 92 20.20 0.80 -20.17
CA GLN A 92 20.91 1.12 -21.43
C GLN A 92 22.42 1.35 -21.23
N GLN A 93 22.81 1.85 -20.04
CA GLN A 93 24.23 2.09 -19.70
C GLN A 93 25.05 0.79 -19.66
N ASN A 94 24.39 -0.33 -19.38
CA ASN A 94 25.04 -1.62 -19.17
C ASN A 94 25.00 -2.54 -20.41
N VAL A 95 24.25 -2.17 -21.47
CA VAL A 95 24.15 -2.98 -22.69
C VAL A 95 25.46 -2.91 -23.48
N PRO A 96 26.23 -4.03 -23.62
CA PRO A 96 27.60 -3.98 -24.18
C PRO A 96 27.67 -3.46 -25.60
N TRP A 97 26.67 -3.77 -26.42
CA TRP A 97 26.59 -3.41 -27.84
C TRP A 97 25.66 -2.20 -28.10
N GLY A 98 24.83 -1.81 -27.10
CA GLY A 98 23.80 -0.77 -27.22
C GLY A 98 24.33 0.66 -27.09
N ASN A 99 23.60 1.60 -27.66
CA ASN A 99 23.84 3.04 -27.48
C ASN A 99 23.46 3.48 -26.08
N PRO A 100 24.37 3.91 -25.21
CA PRO A 100 24.07 4.30 -23.83
C PRO A 100 23.27 5.61 -23.72
N ALA A 101 23.05 6.33 -24.81
CA ALA A 101 22.24 7.54 -24.92
C ALA A 101 21.11 7.39 -25.95
N GLY A 102 20.73 6.14 -26.28
CA GLY A 102 19.72 5.86 -27.30
C GLY A 102 18.29 6.03 -26.80
N TYR A 103 18.07 5.87 -25.50
CA TYR A 103 16.74 5.89 -24.84
C TYR A 103 15.71 5.01 -25.55
N SER A 104 16.16 3.85 -26.01
CA SER A 104 15.43 2.94 -26.88
C SER A 104 15.22 1.55 -26.25
N MET A 105 15.09 1.51 -24.92
CA MET A 105 14.74 0.31 -24.15
C MET A 105 13.23 0.06 -24.21
N TRP A 106 12.74 -0.26 -25.45
CA TRP A 106 11.33 -0.38 -25.78
C TRP A 106 10.78 -1.76 -25.38
N ALA A 107 9.64 -2.17 -25.92
CA ALA A 107 8.90 -3.37 -25.50
C ALA A 107 9.75 -4.63 -25.30
N PRO A 108 9.82 -5.22 -24.11
CA PRO A 108 10.59 -6.41 -23.80
C PRO A 108 9.75 -7.69 -23.75
N ASP A 109 10.40 -8.85 -23.62
CA ASP A 109 9.78 -10.10 -23.20
C ASP A 109 10.68 -10.90 -22.26
N CYS A 110 10.09 -11.82 -21.46
CA CYS A 110 10.82 -12.72 -20.58
C CYS A 110 10.21 -14.12 -20.60
N VAL A 111 11.04 -15.15 -20.80
CA VAL A 111 10.59 -16.55 -20.77
C VAL A 111 11.51 -17.42 -19.93
N TYR A 112 10.99 -18.56 -19.47
CA TYR A 112 11.76 -19.56 -18.76
C TYR A 112 11.99 -20.79 -19.64
N LYS A 113 13.23 -21.22 -19.76
CA LYS A 113 13.60 -22.49 -20.41
C LYS A 113 14.92 -23.04 -19.86
N ASN A 114 15.04 -24.36 -19.78
CA ASN A 114 16.27 -25.05 -19.41
C ASN A 114 16.91 -24.57 -18.09
N GLY A 115 16.07 -24.23 -17.10
CA GLY A 115 16.54 -23.80 -15.78
C GLY A 115 16.91 -22.32 -15.68
N LYS A 116 16.70 -21.53 -16.73
CA LYS A 116 17.04 -20.10 -16.78
C LYS A 116 15.91 -19.25 -17.31
N TYR A 117 15.93 -17.98 -16.89
CA TYR A 117 15.10 -16.92 -17.43
C TYR A 117 15.87 -16.17 -18.50
N TYR A 118 15.22 -15.92 -19.64
CA TYR A 118 15.76 -15.19 -20.78
C TYR A 118 14.93 -13.94 -20.99
N PHE A 119 15.55 -12.79 -20.81
CA PHE A 119 14.94 -11.48 -20.99
C PHE A 119 15.40 -10.89 -22.33
N TYR A 120 14.43 -10.68 -23.24
CA TYR A 120 14.66 -10.15 -24.59
C TYR A 120 14.23 -8.69 -24.64
N PHE A 121 15.06 -7.85 -25.24
CA PHE A 121 14.80 -6.42 -25.32
C PHE A 121 15.39 -5.79 -26.59
N PRO A 122 14.72 -4.81 -27.22
CA PRO A 122 15.30 -4.04 -28.30
C PRO A 122 16.23 -2.96 -27.75
N ASN A 123 17.24 -2.63 -28.53
CA ASN A 123 18.04 -1.43 -28.32
C ASN A 123 18.67 -0.95 -29.64
N ALA A 124 18.89 0.37 -29.75
CA ALA A 124 19.68 0.94 -30.80
C ALA A 124 21.19 0.55 -30.62
N PRO A 125 21.88 0.05 -31.62
CA PRO A 125 23.30 -0.29 -31.50
C PRO A 125 24.20 0.96 -31.40
N LYS A 126 25.39 0.81 -30.81
CA LYS A 126 26.41 1.89 -30.75
C LYS A 126 26.82 2.41 -32.12
N SER A 127 26.81 1.53 -33.12
CA SER A 127 27.13 1.87 -34.50
C SER A 127 26.11 1.27 -35.45
N GLY A 128 25.76 1.97 -36.51
CA GLY A 128 24.71 1.53 -37.43
C GLY A 128 23.41 2.28 -37.28
N ARG A 129 22.37 1.78 -37.93
CA ARG A 129 20.98 2.32 -37.87
C ARG A 129 20.00 1.22 -37.49
N GLY A 130 18.86 1.61 -36.97
CA GLY A 130 17.77 0.71 -36.60
C GLY A 130 17.96 0.12 -35.22
N PHE A 131 17.38 -1.06 -35.00
CA PHE A 131 17.32 -1.75 -33.69
C PHE A 131 17.80 -3.19 -33.84
N ALA A 132 18.33 -3.72 -32.76
CA ALA A 132 18.64 -5.14 -32.61
C ALA A 132 18.02 -5.66 -31.29
N ILE A 133 17.83 -6.98 -31.21
CA ILE A 133 17.27 -7.64 -30.04
C ILE A 133 18.41 -8.24 -29.21
N GLY A 134 18.57 -7.72 -27.98
CA GLY A 134 19.48 -8.26 -26.99
C GLY A 134 18.84 -9.32 -26.11
N VAL A 135 19.69 -10.07 -25.41
CA VAL A 135 19.26 -11.06 -24.43
C VAL A 135 20.02 -10.84 -23.13
N ALA A 136 19.33 -11.00 -22.01
CA ALA A 136 19.93 -11.13 -20.70
C ALA A 136 19.41 -12.39 -20.01
N THR A 137 20.24 -13.04 -19.18
CA THR A 137 19.89 -14.31 -18.54
C THR A 137 19.96 -14.21 -17.01
N ALA A 138 19.06 -14.92 -16.31
CA ALA A 138 19.04 -14.99 -14.85
C ALA A 138 18.61 -16.37 -14.33
N ASP A 139 18.92 -16.63 -13.07
CA ASP A 139 18.46 -17.84 -12.36
C ASP A 139 17.13 -17.63 -11.63
N ARG A 140 16.66 -16.37 -11.54
CA ARG A 140 15.39 -15.98 -10.93
C ARG A 140 14.66 -14.97 -11.83
N PRO A 141 13.32 -14.95 -11.79
CA PRO A 141 12.52 -14.08 -12.67
C PRO A 141 12.75 -12.58 -12.39
N GLU A 142 13.11 -12.20 -11.18
CA GLU A 142 13.45 -10.84 -10.79
C GLU A 142 14.95 -10.50 -10.98
N GLY A 143 15.74 -11.43 -11.49
CA GLY A 143 17.19 -11.26 -11.70
C GLY A 143 18.06 -11.67 -10.50
N PRO A 144 19.32 -11.19 -10.42
CA PRO A 144 19.95 -10.25 -11.36
C PRO A 144 20.19 -10.84 -12.75
N PHE A 145 19.97 -10.04 -13.78
CA PHE A 145 20.15 -10.44 -15.16
C PHE A 145 21.58 -10.15 -15.67
N LYS A 146 22.17 -11.14 -16.33
CA LYS A 146 23.46 -11.02 -16.99
C LYS A 146 23.26 -10.80 -18.50
N LEU A 147 23.75 -9.70 -19.02
CA LEU A 147 23.65 -9.31 -20.43
C LEU A 147 24.58 -10.13 -21.31
N GLU A 148 24.09 -10.56 -22.48
CA GLU A 148 24.91 -11.13 -23.57
C GLU A 148 25.69 -10.02 -24.25
N GLN A 149 26.88 -10.38 -24.77
CA GLN A 149 27.82 -9.43 -25.36
C GLN A 149 27.37 -8.91 -26.73
N GLU A 150 26.57 -9.67 -27.44
CA GLU A 150 26.08 -9.37 -28.79
C GLU A 150 24.56 -9.59 -28.85
N PRO A 151 23.85 -8.89 -29.73
CA PRO A 151 22.45 -9.15 -29.99
C PRO A 151 22.23 -10.45 -30.76
N ILE A 152 21.00 -10.94 -30.87
CA ILE A 152 20.67 -12.12 -31.68
C ILE A 152 20.98 -11.82 -33.14
N LYS A 153 21.92 -12.58 -33.71
CA LYS A 153 22.30 -12.41 -35.09
C LYS A 153 21.16 -12.67 -36.05
N GLY A 154 20.94 -11.73 -36.97
CA GLY A 154 19.90 -11.83 -38.01
C GLY A 154 18.52 -11.37 -37.55
N VAL A 155 18.37 -10.94 -36.28
CA VAL A 155 17.10 -10.34 -35.76
C VAL A 155 17.28 -8.84 -35.68
N THR A 156 16.61 -8.10 -36.55
CA THR A 156 16.63 -6.64 -36.61
C THR A 156 15.21 -6.12 -36.47
N GLY A 157 14.97 -5.23 -35.53
CA GLY A 157 13.64 -4.67 -35.23
C GLY A 157 13.43 -4.48 -33.73
N ILE A 158 12.17 -4.43 -33.34
CA ILE A 158 11.68 -4.13 -31.99
C ILE A 158 10.67 -5.21 -31.54
N ASP A 159 10.18 -5.08 -30.31
CA ASP A 159 9.06 -5.81 -29.75
C ASP A 159 9.21 -7.35 -29.82
N PRO A 160 10.28 -7.90 -29.27
CA PRO A 160 10.43 -9.35 -29.24
C PRO A 160 9.35 -9.99 -28.36
N CYS A 161 8.82 -11.12 -28.84
CA CYS A 161 8.02 -12.03 -28.05
C CYS A 161 8.51 -13.45 -28.26
N VAL A 162 8.67 -14.24 -27.21
CA VAL A 162 9.11 -15.63 -27.31
C VAL A 162 8.05 -16.58 -26.77
N LEU A 163 7.70 -17.58 -27.57
CA LEU A 163 6.87 -18.69 -27.20
C LEU A 163 7.74 -19.94 -26.99
N VAL A 164 7.74 -20.47 -25.80
CA VAL A 164 8.27 -21.82 -25.50
C VAL A 164 7.10 -22.79 -25.59
N ASP A 165 7.13 -23.69 -26.56
CA ASP A 165 6.04 -24.66 -26.79
C ASP A 165 6.18 -25.90 -25.91
N ASN A 166 5.12 -26.69 -25.83
CA ASN A 166 5.05 -27.90 -25.01
C ASN A 166 6.02 -29.01 -25.44
N ASP A 167 6.49 -28.99 -26.71
CA ASP A 167 7.54 -29.90 -27.22
C ASP A 167 8.96 -29.43 -26.87
N GLY A 168 9.09 -28.32 -26.14
CA GLY A 168 10.36 -27.72 -25.73
C GLY A 168 11.00 -26.84 -26.78
N LYS A 169 10.46 -26.73 -27.98
CA LYS A 169 10.95 -25.77 -28.97
C LYS A 169 10.55 -24.35 -28.59
N ALA A 170 11.38 -23.40 -28.99
CA ALA A 170 11.11 -21.98 -28.78
C ALA A 170 11.04 -21.24 -30.12
N TYR A 171 10.13 -20.26 -30.16
CA TYR A 171 9.86 -19.43 -31.33
C TYR A 171 9.93 -17.98 -30.92
N ILE A 172 10.65 -17.15 -31.68
CA ILE A 172 10.72 -15.71 -31.49
C ILE A 172 9.89 -15.00 -32.56
N TYR A 173 9.12 -14.00 -32.15
CA TYR A 173 8.39 -13.07 -33.00
C TYR A 173 8.88 -11.67 -32.70
N TRP A 174 8.87 -10.77 -33.70
CA TRP A 174 9.29 -9.38 -33.50
C TRP A 174 8.72 -8.47 -34.59
N SER A 175 8.73 -7.17 -34.33
CA SER A 175 8.37 -6.13 -35.29
C SER A 175 9.58 -5.69 -36.10
N GLY A 176 9.45 -5.72 -37.40
CA GLY A 176 10.49 -5.29 -38.30
C GLY A 176 9.91 -4.97 -39.65
N MET A 177 9.15 -3.87 -39.76
CA MET A 177 8.35 -3.54 -40.95
C MET A 177 7.27 -4.58 -41.24
N GLY A 178 6.48 -4.90 -40.21
CA GLY A 178 5.56 -5.98 -40.12
C GLY A 178 6.05 -7.01 -39.10
N ILE A 179 5.22 -8.03 -38.84
CA ILE A 179 5.54 -9.07 -37.87
C ILE A 179 6.39 -10.15 -38.56
N ARG A 180 7.46 -10.55 -37.88
CA ARG A 180 8.33 -11.65 -38.29
C ARG A 180 8.35 -12.72 -37.21
N GLY A 181 8.72 -13.96 -37.60
CA GLY A 181 8.88 -15.06 -36.65
C GLY A 181 9.89 -16.09 -37.15
N ALA A 182 10.55 -16.76 -36.21
CA ALA A 182 11.48 -17.83 -36.49
C ALA A 182 11.60 -18.77 -35.28
N GLN A 183 12.09 -20.00 -35.52
CA GLN A 183 12.43 -20.89 -34.42
C GLN A 183 13.79 -20.51 -33.85
N LEU A 184 13.93 -20.54 -32.52
CA LEU A 184 15.20 -20.42 -31.82
C LEU A 184 15.87 -21.77 -31.64
N LYS A 185 17.21 -21.78 -31.58
CA LYS A 185 17.97 -22.93 -31.09
C LYS A 185 17.75 -23.15 -29.59
N ASP A 186 18.16 -24.30 -29.08
CA ASP A 186 18.01 -24.62 -27.66
C ASP A 186 18.76 -23.68 -26.70
N ASN A 187 19.82 -23.01 -27.18
CA ASN A 187 20.56 -22.02 -26.42
C ASN A 187 19.77 -20.71 -26.22
N MET A 188 18.63 -20.53 -26.91
CA MET A 188 17.74 -19.37 -26.83
C MET A 188 18.40 -18.04 -27.33
N LEU A 189 19.58 -18.10 -27.92
CA LEU A 189 20.40 -16.95 -28.35
C LEU A 189 20.58 -16.86 -29.86
N GLU A 190 20.17 -17.89 -30.61
CA GLU A 190 20.38 -17.99 -32.03
C GLU A 190 19.14 -18.54 -32.75
N LEU A 191 18.97 -18.13 -33.99
CA LEU A 191 17.94 -18.69 -34.87
C LEU A 191 18.32 -20.10 -35.34
N ALA A 192 17.34 -20.99 -35.42
CA ALA A 192 17.50 -22.37 -35.84
C ALA A 192 17.49 -22.57 -37.38
N GLY A 193 17.29 -21.52 -38.16
CA GLY A 193 17.22 -21.57 -39.63
C GLY A 193 17.59 -20.23 -40.24
N GLU A 194 17.66 -20.20 -41.61
CA GLU A 194 17.88 -18.96 -42.33
C GLU A 194 16.61 -18.09 -42.32
N LEU A 195 16.81 -16.78 -42.10
CA LEU A 195 15.77 -15.78 -42.26
C LEU A 195 15.55 -15.50 -43.74
N GLN A 196 14.32 -15.53 -44.16
CA GLN A 196 13.95 -14.91 -45.43
C GLN A 196 13.68 -13.42 -45.19
N GLU A 197 14.38 -12.56 -45.87
CA GLU A 197 14.16 -11.11 -45.82
C GLU A 197 12.77 -10.77 -46.32
N VAL A 198 12.03 -10.04 -45.50
CA VAL A 198 10.74 -9.43 -45.89
C VAL A 198 11.02 -7.98 -46.29
N GLN A 199 10.60 -7.63 -47.52
CA GLN A 199 10.82 -6.30 -48.05
C GLN A 199 9.96 -5.23 -47.40
N MET A 200 10.42 -3.97 -47.44
CA MET A 200 9.81 -2.81 -46.76
C MET A 200 8.40 -2.39 -47.24
N PRO A 201 7.52 -1.91 -46.36
CA PRO A 201 6.30 -1.24 -46.76
C PRO A 201 6.60 0.05 -47.54
N ARG A 202 5.74 0.36 -48.53
CA ARG A 202 5.97 1.43 -49.48
C ARG A 202 5.14 2.67 -49.17
N ARG A 203 5.73 3.83 -49.41
CA ARG A 203 5.02 5.08 -49.48
C ARG A 203 4.18 5.13 -50.76
N GLU A 204 3.13 5.96 -50.75
CA GLU A 204 2.26 6.17 -51.89
C GLU A 204 3.04 6.34 -53.21
N GLY A 205 2.66 5.55 -54.25
CA GLY A 205 3.35 5.52 -55.53
C GLY A 205 4.40 4.40 -55.72
N MET A 206 4.64 3.55 -54.72
CA MET A 206 5.53 2.41 -54.85
C MET A 206 4.79 1.10 -55.25
N PRO A 207 5.36 0.14 -56.00
CA PRO A 207 4.70 -1.09 -56.48
C PRO A 207 4.28 -2.01 -55.31
N GLU A 208 3.30 -2.90 -55.54
CA GLU A 208 2.73 -3.87 -54.58
C GLU A 208 3.80 -4.63 -53.79
N MET A 209 3.56 -4.79 -52.53
CA MET A 209 4.46 -5.51 -51.59
C MET A 209 4.26 -7.02 -51.70
N PRO A 210 5.33 -7.79 -51.58
CA PRO A 210 5.15 -9.23 -51.37
C PRO A 210 4.39 -9.50 -50.07
N PRO A 211 3.62 -10.59 -50.00
CA PRO A 211 2.90 -10.93 -48.79
C PRO A 211 3.85 -11.10 -47.61
N MET A 212 3.37 -10.69 -46.43
CA MET A 212 4.11 -10.85 -45.17
C MET A 212 4.31 -12.34 -44.87
N ARG A 213 5.51 -12.71 -44.43
CA ARG A 213 5.87 -14.12 -44.15
C ARG A 213 6.42 -14.26 -42.73
N ILE A 214 6.03 -15.33 -42.04
CA ILE A 214 6.61 -15.76 -40.77
C ILE A 214 7.25 -17.15 -41.00
N GLY A 215 8.50 -17.32 -40.63
CA GLY A 215 9.21 -18.59 -40.80
C GLY A 215 9.26 -19.11 -42.26
N GLY A 216 9.17 -18.21 -43.26
CA GLY A 216 9.08 -18.55 -44.67
C GLY A 216 7.66 -18.79 -45.21
N GLU A 217 6.67 -18.94 -44.35
CA GLU A 217 5.25 -19.09 -44.70
C GLU A 217 4.56 -17.75 -44.92
N GLU A 218 3.71 -17.66 -45.92
CA GLU A 218 2.90 -16.47 -46.18
C GLU A 218 1.82 -16.30 -45.10
N MET A 219 1.78 -15.11 -44.45
CA MET A 219 0.70 -14.78 -43.50
C MET A 219 -0.58 -14.44 -44.25
N LYS A 220 -1.28 -15.46 -44.69
CA LYS A 220 -2.58 -15.30 -45.36
C LYS A 220 -3.64 -14.90 -44.33
N GLY A 221 -4.52 -13.99 -44.73
CA GLY A 221 -5.69 -13.60 -43.94
C GLY A 221 -5.48 -12.55 -42.90
N LEU A 222 -4.28 -12.00 -42.68
CA LEU A 222 -4.12 -10.83 -41.86
C LEU A 222 -4.61 -9.57 -42.59
N PRO A 223 -5.32 -8.67 -41.88
CA PRO A 223 -5.83 -7.45 -42.48
C PRO A 223 -4.70 -6.51 -42.92
N ASP A 224 -4.96 -5.66 -43.87
CA ASP A 224 -4.04 -4.58 -44.25
C ASP A 224 -3.85 -3.57 -43.14
N GLY A 225 -2.82 -2.75 -43.23
CA GLY A 225 -2.49 -1.70 -42.27
C GLY A 225 -1.26 -2.00 -41.43
N PHE A 226 -0.84 -1.00 -40.67
CA PHE A 226 0.34 -1.09 -39.81
C PHE A 226 0.10 -2.07 -38.65
N LYS A 227 1.07 -2.92 -38.37
CA LYS A 227 1.08 -3.91 -37.30
C LYS A 227 2.45 -3.97 -36.66
N GLU A 228 2.45 -4.02 -35.34
CA GLU A 228 3.69 -4.21 -34.55
C GLU A 228 3.39 -5.06 -33.29
N GLY A 229 4.27 -5.08 -32.31
CA GLY A 229 4.05 -5.60 -30.96
C GLY A 229 3.48 -7.01 -30.87
N PRO A 230 4.01 -8.03 -31.61
CA PRO A 230 3.42 -9.36 -31.62
C PRO A 230 3.53 -10.01 -30.24
N PHE A 231 2.42 -10.66 -29.82
CA PHE A 231 2.43 -11.53 -28.65
C PHE A 231 1.86 -12.89 -29.01
N ALA A 232 2.68 -13.94 -28.87
CA ALA A 232 2.30 -15.31 -29.19
C ALA A 232 2.05 -16.14 -27.93
N PHE A 233 0.96 -16.89 -27.91
CA PHE A 233 0.65 -17.84 -26.84
C PHE A 233 -0.10 -19.06 -27.39
N ARG A 234 -0.13 -20.11 -26.56
CA ARG A 234 -0.87 -21.34 -26.90
C ARG A 234 -1.97 -21.59 -25.88
N ARG A 235 -3.17 -21.97 -26.40
CA ARG A 235 -4.29 -22.43 -25.57
C ARG A 235 -4.91 -23.68 -26.20
N GLY A 236 -4.80 -24.79 -25.50
CA GLY A 236 -5.22 -26.10 -26.03
C GLY A 236 -4.44 -26.46 -27.32
N ASN A 237 -5.16 -26.70 -28.40
CA ASN A 237 -4.61 -27.06 -29.72
C ASN A 237 -4.45 -25.87 -30.68
N TRP A 238 -4.58 -24.65 -30.16
CA TRP A 238 -4.48 -23.44 -30.96
C TRP A 238 -3.30 -22.58 -30.52
N TYR A 239 -2.59 -22.04 -31.51
CA TYR A 239 -1.65 -20.94 -31.36
C TYR A 239 -2.38 -19.66 -31.66
N TYR A 240 -2.09 -18.64 -30.89
CA TYR A 240 -2.62 -17.29 -31.04
C TYR A 240 -1.45 -16.36 -31.28
N LEU A 241 -1.60 -15.47 -32.25
CA LEU A 241 -0.72 -14.35 -32.50
C LEU A 241 -1.58 -13.09 -32.39
N SER A 242 -1.37 -12.32 -31.34
CA SER A 242 -2.04 -11.03 -31.14
C SER A 242 -1.08 -9.89 -31.44
N PHE A 243 -1.62 -8.76 -31.84
CA PHE A 243 -0.80 -7.60 -32.28
C PHE A 243 -1.61 -6.31 -32.23
N PRO A 244 -0.95 -5.17 -31.95
CA PRO A 244 -1.45 -3.84 -32.27
C PRO A 244 -1.68 -3.69 -33.78
N TRP A 245 -2.79 -3.03 -34.12
CA TRP A 245 -3.20 -2.86 -35.50
C TRP A 245 -3.86 -1.50 -35.74
N VAL A 246 -3.33 -0.72 -36.69
CA VAL A 246 -3.95 0.51 -37.19
C VAL A 246 -4.89 0.16 -38.32
N ARG A 247 -6.20 0.29 -38.10
CA ARG A 247 -7.24 -0.08 -39.07
C ARG A 247 -7.35 0.84 -40.29
N GLY A 248 -6.68 1.98 -40.26
CA GLY A 248 -6.69 2.94 -41.36
C GLY A 248 -7.98 3.76 -41.51
N ASP A 249 -9.01 3.48 -40.71
CA ASP A 249 -10.25 4.26 -40.71
C ASP A 249 -10.18 5.38 -39.66
N THR A 250 -10.07 6.61 -40.15
CA THR A 250 -10.07 7.84 -39.34
C THR A 250 -11.27 8.70 -39.71
N SER A 251 -12.44 8.13 -39.85
CA SER A 251 -13.69 8.81 -40.22
C SER A 251 -14.05 9.96 -39.26
N ASP A 252 -13.48 9.97 -38.04
CA ASP A 252 -13.64 11.04 -37.04
C ASP A 252 -12.64 12.22 -37.22
N GLY A 253 -11.77 12.17 -38.24
CA GLY A 253 -10.78 13.20 -38.52
C GLY A 253 -9.59 13.26 -37.55
N LYS A 254 -9.43 12.26 -36.70
CA LYS A 254 -8.29 12.14 -35.75
C LYS A 254 -7.20 11.25 -36.32
N ASN A 255 -5.98 11.37 -35.81
CA ASN A 255 -4.91 10.45 -36.17
C ASN A 255 -5.31 9.02 -35.77
N PRO A 256 -5.07 8.01 -36.65
CA PRO A 256 -5.36 6.64 -36.33
C PRO A 256 -4.55 6.20 -35.11
N THR A 257 -5.20 5.45 -34.23
CA THR A 257 -4.59 4.80 -33.07
C THR A 257 -4.69 3.27 -33.24
N GLU A 258 -4.00 2.53 -32.39
CA GLU A 258 -3.94 1.08 -32.47
C GLU A 258 -5.09 0.41 -31.74
N THR A 259 -5.72 -0.60 -32.37
CA THR A 259 -6.48 -1.64 -31.71
C THR A 259 -5.56 -2.79 -31.30
N LEU A 260 -6.04 -3.71 -30.47
CA LEU A 260 -5.46 -5.04 -30.32
C LEU A 260 -6.27 -6.06 -31.11
N ALA A 261 -5.62 -6.72 -32.04
CA ALA A 261 -6.20 -7.74 -32.89
C ALA A 261 -5.48 -9.08 -32.75
N TYR A 262 -6.03 -10.16 -33.31
CA TYR A 262 -5.41 -11.46 -33.23
C TYR A 262 -5.76 -12.38 -34.41
N ALA A 263 -4.88 -13.34 -34.62
CA ALA A 263 -5.06 -14.46 -35.53
C ALA A 263 -4.80 -15.79 -34.80
N MET A 264 -5.34 -16.88 -35.34
CA MET A 264 -5.18 -18.23 -34.81
C MET A 264 -4.52 -19.15 -35.84
N SER A 265 -3.80 -20.16 -35.36
CA SER A 265 -3.15 -21.17 -36.19
C SER A 265 -3.10 -22.53 -35.51
N LYS A 266 -2.84 -23.58 -36.29
CA LYS A 266 -2.51 -24.94 -35.81
C LYS A 266 -0.99 -25.16 -35.67
N SER A 267 -0.18 -24.21 -36.12
CA SER A 267 1.26 -24.25 -36.08
C SER A 267 1.83 -22.93 -35.49
N PRO A 268 2.93 -22.95 -34.74
CA PRO A 268 3.50 -21.75 -34.13
C PRO A 268 3.96 -20.69 -35.14
N LEU A 269 4.28 -21.06 -36.36
CA LEU A 269 4.68 -20.13 -37.43
C LEU A 269 3.62 -19.93 -38.52
N GLY A 270 2.39 -20.36 -38.29
CA GLY A 270 1.32 -20.20 -39.25
C GLY A 270 1.05 -21.48 -40.09
N PRO A 271 0.17 -21.43 -41.14
CA PRO A 271 -0.52 -20.21 -41.61
C PRO A 271 -1.50 -19.66 -40.55
N TRP A 272 -1.65 -18.34 -40.56
CA TRP A 272 -2.49 -17.61 -39.62
C TRP A 272 -3.84 -17.26 -40.22
N ASP A 273 -4.90 -17.39 -39.41
CA ASP A 273 -6.28 -17.05 -39.78
C ASP A 273 -6.75 -15.91 -38.86
N PHE A 274 -6.95 -14.72 -39.41
CA PHE A 274 -7.39 -13.53 -38.67
C PHE A 274 -8.77 -13.75 -38.05
N LYS A 275 -8.92 -13.43 -36.77
CA LYS A 275 -10.15 -13.68 -36.00
C LYS A 275 -10.88 -12.43 -35.55
N GLY A 276 -10.21 -11.28 -35.49
CA GLY A 276 -10.86 -10.03 -35.11
C GLY A 276 -10.09 -9.25 -34.07
N ILE A 277 -10.83 -8.44 -33.35
CA ILE A 277 -10.32 -7.47 -32.38
C ILE A 277 -10.43 -8.05 -30.96
N ILE A 278 -9.38 -7.92 -30.17
CA ILE A 278 -9.38 -8.21 -28.73
C ILE A 278 -9.86 -6.98 -27.96
N MET A 279 -9.36 -5.79 -28.33
CA MET A 279 -9.66 -4.52 -27.67
C MET A 279 -9.70 -3.39 -28.71
N ALA A 280 -10.74 -2.56 -28.62
CA ALA A 280 -10.85 -1.37 -29.45
C ALA A 280 -9.77 -0.32 -29.13
N GLU A 281 -9.68 0.69 -29.97
CA GLU A 281 -8.81 1.84 -29.76
C GLU A 281 -9.06 2.50 -28.40
N HIS A 282 -8.04 3.16 -27.85
CA HIS A 282 -8.18 3.91 -26.62
C HIS A 282 -9.10 5.12 -26.80
N ASP A 283 -10.05 5.27 -25.89
CA ASP A 283 -11.01 6.38 -25.87
C ASP A 283 -10.36 7.77 -25.64
N ASN A 284 -9.17 7.81 -25.05
CA ASN A 284 -8.39 9.01 -24.79
C ASN A 284 -7.26 9.26 -25.80
N HIS A 285 -7.32 8.60 -26.98
CA HIS A 285 -6.36 8.76 -28.08
C HIS A 285 -4.89 8.49 -27.74
N CYS A 286 -4.60 7.59 -26.79
CA CYS A 286 -3.28 7.02 -26.68
C CYS A 286 -2.93 6.32 -28.02
N TRP A 287 -1.86 6.77 -28.68
CA TRP A 287 -1.55 6.31 -30.04
C TRP A 287 -1.24 4.82 -30.09
N THR A 288 -0.30 4.38 -29.24
CA THR A 288 0.11 2.96 -29.18
C THR A 288 -0.79 2.14 -28.26
N ASN A 289 -0.90 0.85 -28.57
CA ASN A 289 -1.46 -0.16 -27.70
C ASN A 289 -0.54 -1.38 -27.75
N HIS A 290 0.07 -1.77 -26.64
CA HIS A 290 0.94 -2.95 -26.56
C HIS A 290 0.48 -3.83 -25.41
N HIS A 291 0.69 -5.17 -25.50
CA HIS A 291 -0.02 -6.08 -24.63
C HIS A 291 0.66 -7.43 -24.44
N SER A 292 0.13 -8.18 -23.49
CA SER A 292 0.36 -9.63 -23.35
C SER A 292 -0.89 -10.32 -22.81
N LEU A 293 -1.01 -11.62 -23.06
CA LEU A 293 -2.09 -12.46 -22.54
C LEU A 293 -1.52 -13.61 -21.72
N VAL A 294 -2.05 -13.80 -20.51
CA VAL A 294 -1.54 -14.81 -19.59
C VAL A 294 -2.67 -15.48 -18.82
N GLU A 295 -2.55 -16.79 -18.62
CA GLU A 295 -3.43 -17.54 -17.72
C GLU A 295 -2.87 -17.56 -16.31
N TYR A 296 -3.67 -17.14 -15.34
CA TYR A 296 -3.31 -17.16 -13.93
C TYR A 296 -4.47 -17.66 -13.09
N LYS A 297 -4.24 -18.70 -12.29
CA LYS A 297 -5.26 -19.32 -11.42
C LYS A 297 -6.55 -19.69 -12.15
N GLY A 298 -6.42 -20.18 -13.40
CA GLY A 298 -7.55 -20.63 -14.22
C GLY A 298 -8.36 -19.53 -14.91
N GLN A 299 -7.91 -18.28 -14.83
CA GLN A 299 -8.49 -17.14 -15.54
C GLN A 299 -7.45 -16.52 -16.47
N TRP A 300 -7.85 -16.15 -17.68
CA TRP A 300 -7.01 -15.40 -18.63
C TRP A 300 -7.14 -13.91 -18.41
N TYR A 301 -6.00 -13.20 -18.55
CA TYR A 301 -5.88 -11.77 -18.38
C TYR A 301 -5.14 -11.15 -19.55
N LEU A 302 -5.61 -9.96 -19.95
CA LEU A 302 -4.95 -9.06 -20.90
C LEU A 302 -4.24 -7.98 -20.10
N PHE A 303 -2.94 -7.89 -20.23
CA PHE A 303 -2.14 -6.75 -19.80
C PHE A 303 -1.94 -5.83 -20.98
N TYR A 304 -2.19 -4.55 -20.80
CA TYR A 304 -2.06 -3.54 -21.85
C TYR A 304 -1.66 -2.21 -21.22
N HIS A 305 -1.39 -1.17 -22.00
CA HIS A 305 -1.10 0.13 -21.45
C HIS A 305 -2.09 1.20 -21.89
N ARG A 306 -2.18 2.27 -21.11
CA ARG A 306 -2.93 3.49 -21.41
C ARG A 306 -2.17 4.70 -20.85
N ASN A 307 -2.55 5.92 -21.29
CA ASN A 307 -1.98 7.17 -20.76
C ASN A 307 -2.90 7.88 -19.75
N HIS A 308 -3.62 7.15 -18.91
CA HIS A 308 -4.53 7.73 -17.91
C HIS A 308 -3.85 8.67 -16.91
N LEU A 309 -2.59 8.37 -16.52
CA LEU A 309 -1.81 9.24 -15.65
C LEU A 309 -1.11 10.38 -16.40
N SER A 310 -1.26 10.47 -17.72
CA SER A 310 -0.70 11.53 -18.56
C SER A 310 -1.64 11.85 -19.73
N PRO A 311 -2.87 12.32 -19.47
CA PRO A 311 -3.92 12.41 -20.50
C PRO A 311 -3.58 13.34 -21.66
N ASN A 312 -2.60 14.22 -21.51
CA ASN A 312 -2.10 15.14 -22.53
C ASN A 312 -0.78 14.67 -23.18
N ASP A 313 -0.29 13.49 -22.85
CA ASP A 313 0.97 12.94 -23.35
C ASP A 313 0.88 11.43 -23.49
N ASP A 314 0.74 10.96 -24.72
CA ASP A 314 0.64 9.54 -25.08
C ASP A 314 1.99 8.80 -25.12
N LYS A 315 3.08 9.47 -24.74
CA LYS A 315 4.43 8.89 -24.61
C LYS A 315 4.78 8.53 -23.15
N ARG A 316 3.88 8.78 -22.20
CA ARG A 316 3.98 8.36 -20.80
C ARG A 316 2.78 7.51 -20.44
N ARG A 317 2.98 6.20 -20.52
CA ARG A 317 1.92 5.20 -20.44
C ARG A 317 1.91 4.50 -19.10
N SER A 318 0.90 3.71 -18.82
CA SER A 318 0.76 2.99 -17.55
C SER A 318 0.03 1.67 -17.77
N VAL A 319 0.54 0.60 -17.15
CA VAL A 319 0.03 -0.77 -17.28
C VAL A 319 -1.35 -0.93 -16.68
N CYS A 320 -2.24 -1.55 -17.44
CA CYS A 320 -3.60 -1.92 -17.07
C CYS A 320 -3.84 -3.42 -17.26
N ILE A 321 -4.86 -3.95 -16.59
CA ILE A 321 -5.23 -5.39 -16.64
C ILE A 321 -6.72 -5.53 -16.80
N GLU A 322 -7.16 -6.44 -17.69
CA GLU A 322 -8.55 -6.85 -17.83
C GLU A 322 -8.68 -8.37 -17.89
N LYS A 323 -9.87 -8.90 -17.54
CA LYS A 323 -10.19 -10.32 -17.72
C LYS A 323 -10.47 -10.62 -19.19
N VAL A 324 -10.00 -11.77 -19.65
CA VAL A 324 -10.26 -12.28 -21.01
C VAL A 324 -11.17 -13.49 -20.94
N THR A 325 -12.19 -13.51 -21.80
CA THR A 325 -13.11 -14.63 -21.97
C THR A 325 -12.97 -15.19 -23.37
N PHE A 326 -12.98 -16.53 -23.48
CA PHE A 326 -12.94 -17.24 -24.75
C PHE A 326 -14.31 -17.86 -25.04
N ASN A 327 -14.71 -17.84 -26.31
CA ASN A 327 -15.83 -18.58 -26.80
C ASN A 327 -15.52 -20.08 -26.87
N ALA A 328 -16.54 -20.90 -27.09
CA ALA A 328 -16.39 -22.36 -27.17
C ALA A 328 -15.50 -22.83 -28.34
N ASP A 329 -15.45 -22.07 -29.44
CA ASP A 329 -14.57 -22.30 -30.58
C ASP A 329 -13.11 -21.83 -30.39
N GLY A 330 -12.82 -21.24 -29.26
CA GLY A 330 -11.51 -20.69 -28.92
C GLY A 330 -11.29 -19.23 -29.32
N THR A 331 -12.25 -18.58 -29.96
CA THR A 331 -12.16 -17.15 -30.28
C THR A 331 -12.25 -16.30 -29.00
N ILE A 332 -11.60 -15.13 -29.01
CA ILE A 332 -11.55 -14.19 -27.88
C ILE A 332 -12.76 -13.25 -27.96
N GLN A 333 -13.45 -13.06 -26.83
CA GLN A 333 -14.47 -12.00 -26.72
C GLN A 333 -13.79 -10.65 -26.57
N GLU A 334 -14.37 -9.61 -27.18
CA GLU A 334 -13.85 -8.25 -27.08
C GLU A 334 -13.78 -7.80 -25.62
N VAL A 335 -12.62 -7.29 -25.23
CA VAL A 335 -12.30 -6.83 -23.87
C VAL A 335 -12.54 -5.33 -23.77
N LYS A 336 -13.37 -4.92 -22.81
CA LYS A 336 -13.63 -3.51 -22.53
C LYS A 336 -12.58 -2.97 -21.55
N GLN A 337 -12.09 -1.77 -21.84
CA GLN A 337 -11.18 -1.05 -20.97
C GLN A 337 -11.93 -0.49 -19.75
N THR A 338 -11.38 -0.70 -18.55
CA THR A 338 -11.97 -0.19 -17.30
C THR A 338 -10.91 0.50 -16.41
N LEU A 339 -11.36 1.38 -15.53
CA LEU A 339 -10.50 1.94 -14.47
C LEU A 339 -10.42 1.01 -13.26
N ARG A 340 -11.42 0.15 -13.06
CA ARG A 340 -11.44 -0.78 -11.93
C ARG A 340 -10.38 -1.87 -12.05
N GLY A 341 -10.12 -2.33 -13.27
CA GLY A 341 -9.20 -3.45 -13.46
C GLY A 341 -9.75 -4.75 -12.85
N VAL A 342 -8.83 -5.60 -12.38
CA VAL A 342 -9.13 -6.97 -11.93
C VAL A 342 -8.66 -7.21 -10.50
N GLY A 343 -9.05 -8.36 -9.95
CA GLY A 343 -8.60 -8.85 -8.65
C GLY A 343 -9.52 -8.46 -7.49
N ILE A 344 -9.33 -9.17 -6.37
CA ILE A 344 -10.06 -8.98 -5.13
C ILE A 344 -9.26 -8.03 -4.25
N ALA A 345 -9.83 -6.87 -3.95
CA ALA A 345 -9.16 -5.84 -3.18
C ALA A 345 -9.40 -6.05 -1.67
N PRO A 346 -8.36 -6.21 -0.82
CA PRO A 346 -8.56 -6.25 0.62
C PRO A 346 -9.16 -4.94 1.12
N ALA A 347 -10.24 -5.00 1.89
CA ALA A 347 -10.88 -3.79 2.45
C ALA A 347 -9.92 -3.02 3.40
N THR A 348 -8.92 -3.71 3.97
CA THR A 348 -7.88 -3.12 4.84
C THR A 348 -6.84 -2.31 4.07
N SER A 349 -6.70 -2.53 2.76
CA SER A 349 -5.88 -1.69 1.90
C SER A 349 -6.61 -0.40 1.51
N ARG A 350 -5.89 0.57 1.00
CA ARG A 350 -6.49 1.79 0.47
C ARG A 350 -7.21 1.47 -0.85
N LEU A 351 -8.53 1.62 -0.85
CA LEU A 351 -9.39 1.44 -2.01
C LEU A 351 -9.60 2.79 -2.69
N ASP A 352 -9.03 2.98 -3.85
CA ASP A 352 -9.28 4.16 -4.71
C ASP A 352 -10.65 3.98 -5.40
N VAL A 353 -11.72 4.26 -4.66
CA VAL A 353 -13.11 4.02 -5.11
C VAL A 353 -13.53 4.91 -6.29
N ALA A 354 -12.74 5.95 -6.58
CA ALA A 354 -12.89 6.79 -7.75
C ALA A 354 -12.70 6.00 -9.07
N ARG A 355 -12.00 4.87 -9.02
CA ARG A 355 -11.84 3.93 -10.14
C ARG A 355 -12.89 2.83 -10.07
N PHE A 356 -14.14 3.18 -10.00
CA PHE A 356 -15.27 2.28 -9.80
C PHE A 356 -15.51 1.33 -10.98
N SER A 357 -16.24 0.24 -10.73
CA SER A 357 -16.70 -0.71 -11.76
C SER A 357 -17.91 -0.16 -12.54
N THR A 358 -18.85 0.43 -11.83
CA THR A 358 -20.07 1.02 -12.36
C THR A 358 -20.56 2.16 -11.49
N ALA A 359 -21.32 3.08 -12.07
CA ALA A 359 -21.89 4.21 -11.33
C ALA A 359 -23.26 4.60 -11.90
N SER A 360 -23.99 5.45 -11.16
CA SER A 360 -25.19 6.11 -11.66
C SER A 360 -24.84 7.20 -12.69
N ASP A 361 -25.83 7.60 -13.47
CA ASP A 361 -25.65 8.65 -14.47
C ASP A 361 -25.12 9.95 -13.88
N GLY A 362 -24.18 10.57 -14.58
CA GLY A 362 -23.54 11.83 -14.22
C GLY A 362 -22.39 11.72 -13.21
N VAL A 363 -22.08 10.54 -12.68
CA VAL A 363 -20.87 10.30 -11.89
C VAL A 363 -19.67 10.24 -12.83
N THR A 364 -18.61 10.97 -12.49
CA THR A 364 -17.35 11.00 -13.27
C THR A 364 -16.18 10.53 -12.43
N SER A 365 -15.11 10.09 -13.12
CA SER A 365 -13.80 9.82 -12.53
C SER A 365 -12.75 10.67 -13.24
N GLU A 366 -12.05 11.50 -12.49
CA GLU A 366 -11.09 12.48 -13.01
C GLU A 366 -9.84 12.52 -12.14
N LEU A 367 -8.70 12.95 -12.71
CA LEU A 367 -7.49 13.19 -11.92
C LEU A 367 -7.73 14.28 -10.87
N ILE A 368 -7.23 14.05 -9.65
CA ILE A 368 -7.26 15.06 -8.57
C ILE A 368 -6.44 16.27 -8.94
N ASP A 369 -5.30 16.05 -9.58
CA ASP A 369 -4.35 17.07 -10.01
C ASP A 369 -3.77 16.68 -11.38
N THR A 370 -3.94 17.53 -12.38
CA THR A 370 -3.44 17.29 -13.74
C THR A 370 -1.95 17.56 -13.91
N VAL A 371 -1.30 18.19 -12.93
CA VAL A 371 0.15 18.43 -12.90
C VAL A 371 0.84 17.31 -12.14
N ASN A 372 0.36 16.99 -10.94
CA ASN A 372 0.83 15.86 -10.15
C ASN A 372 -0.17 14.71 -10.23
N THR A 373 -0.17 14.00 -11.34
CA THR A 373 -1.14 12.94 -11.66
C THR A 373 -1.03 11.70 -10.77
N PHE A 374 0.12 11.52 -10.08
CA PHE A 374 0.30 10.46 -9.08
C PHE A 374 -0.49 10.69 -7.77
N GLN A 375 -1.16 11.84 -7.61
CA GLN A 375 -2.17 11.98 -6.56
C GLN A 375 -3.39 11.07 -6.76
N GLY A 376 -3.59 10.55 -7.98
CA GLY A 376 -4.67 9.64 -8.32
C GLY A 376 -5.95 10.34 -8.78
N PHE A 377 -7.08 9.66 -8.58
CA PHE A 377 -8.37 10.02 -9.14
C PHE A 377 -9.36 10.47 -8.06
N GLN A 378 -10.33 11.28 -8.45
CA GLN A 378 -11.54 11.58 -7.67
C GLN A 378 -12.77 11.07 -8.41
N GLY A 379 -13.70 10.45 -7.66
CA GLY A 379 -15.03 10.13 -8.17
C GLY A 379 -16.01 11.22 -7.72
N THR A 380 -16.64 11.93 -8.67
CA THR A 380 -17.57 13.02 -8.38
C THR A 380 -19.01 12.55 -8.46
N LEU A 381 -19.75 12.68 -7.36
CA LEU A 381 -21.16 12.38 -7.22
C LEU A 381 -21.94 13.71 -7.26
N PRO A 382 -22.65 14.02 -8.36
CA PRO A 382 -23.16 15.38 -8.63
C PRO A 382 -24.37 15.78 -7.77
N LYS A 383 -25.12 14.82 -7.21
CA LYS A 383 -26.38 15.10 -6.48
C LYS A 383 -26.78 13.95 -5.55
N LYS A 384 -27.76 14.19 -4.72
CA LYS A 384 -28.42 13.16 -3.89
C LYS A 384 -28.88 11.96 -4.72
N GLY A 385 -28.65 10.76 -4.20
CA GLY A 385 -28.98 9.51 -4.84
C GLY A 385 -27.94 9.07 -5.88
N SER A 386 -26.93 9.88 -6.21
CA SER A 386 -25.80 9.44 -7.00
C SER A 386 -25.03 8.36 -6.25
N TRP A 387 -24.53 7.37 -6.98
CA TRP A 387 -23.76 6.27 -6.40
C TRP A 387 -22.65 5.81 -7.33
N LEU A 388 -21.59 5.29 -6.76
CA LEU A 388 -20.55 4.53 -7.44
C LEU A 388 -20.34 3.18 -6.75
N ARG A 389 -20.04 2.14 -7.52
CA ARG A 389 -19.80 0.76 -7.06
C ARG A 389 -18.41 0.31 -7.39
N PHE A 390 -17.67 -0.06 -6.35
CA PHE A 390 -16.36 -0.66 -6.43
C PHE A 390 -16.50 -2.17 -6.14
N GLY A 391 -16.28 -3.00 -7.17
CA GLY A 391 -16.51 -4.44 -7.09
C GLY A 391 -15.39 -5.22 -6.41
N ASP A 392 -15.69 -6.45 -6.01
CA ASP A 392 -14.73 -7.46 -5.53
C ASP A 392 -13.85 -6.97 -4.35
N VAL A 393 -14.47 -6.53 -3.25
CA VAL A 393 -13.79 -6.14 -2.01
C VAL A 393 -13.84 -7.27 -0.99
N ASP A 394 -12.69 -7.68 -0.45
CA ASP A 394 -12.60 -8.70 0.60
C ASP A 394 -12.58 -8.08 2.00
N PHE A 395 -13.62 -8.35 2.76
CA PHE A 395 -13.79 -7.91 4.14
C PHE A 395 -13.29 -8.91 5.19
N SER A 396 -12.73 -10.07 4.77
CA SER A 396 -12.32 -11.14 5.70
C SER A 396 -11.26 -10.69 6.71
N GLY A 397 -10.43 -9.70 6.34
CA GLY A 397 -9.40 -9.13 7.21
C GLY A 397 -9.88 -7.99 8.12
N VAL A 398 -11.17 -7.63 8.08
CA VAL A 398 -11.73 -6.51 8.87
C VAL A 398 -12.41 -7.04 10.13
N GLU A 399 -12.12 -6.43 11.27
CA GLU A 399 -12.78 -6.72 12.56
C GLU A 399 -14.03 -5.86 12.79
N SER A 400 -15.03 -6.40 13.48
CA SER A 400 -16.27 -5.66 13.78
C SER A 400 -16.07 -4.43 14.67
N THR A 401 -14.99 -4.40 15.44
CA THR A 401 -14.57 -3.26 16.28
C THR A 401 -13.75 -2.23 15.52
N GLY A 402 -13.47 -2.48 14.24
CA GLY A 402 -12.72 -1.61 13.35
C GLY A 402 -13.46 -0.30 13.06
N TYR A 403 -12.86 0.49 12.20
CA TYR A 403 -13.40 1.76 11.73
C TYR A 403 -13.06 1.97 10.25
N VAL A 404 -13.74 2.91 9.62
CA VAL A 404 -13.51 3.27 8.22
C VAL A 404 -12.91 4.66 8.15
N ILE A 405 -11.90 4.84 7.32
CA ILE A 405 -11.33 6.13 6.96
C ILE A 405 -11.71 6.42 5.52
N VAL A 406 -12.13 7.66 5.25
CA VAL A 406 -12.48 8.13 3.91
C VAL A 406 -11.86 9.49 3.67
N ARG A 407 -11.32 9.71 2.47
CA ARG A 407 -10.92 11.04 1.99
C ARG A 407 -11.96 11.53 0.98
N ALA A 408 -12.65 12.63 1.33
CA ALA A 408 -13.70 13.21 0.52
C ALA A 408 -13.71 14.75 0.61
N LYS A 409 -14.39 15.39 -0.35
CA LYS A 409 -14.69 16.84 -0.33
C LYS A 409 -16.12 17.09 -0.80
N ALA A 410 -16.72 18.21 -0.39
CA ALA A 410 -18.05 18.61 -0.85
C ALA A 410 -18.15 20.13 -0.99
N LYS A 411 -19.10 20.58 -1.80
CA LYS A 411 -19.40 22.03 -1.98
C LYS A 411 -20.25 22.62 -0.84
N GLY A 412 -20.81 21.80 0.03
CA GLY A 412 -21.65 22.21 1.16
C GLY A 412 -21.91 21.04 2.10
N ASN A 413 -22.71 21.28 3.15
CA ASN A 413 -23.09 20.24 4.10
C ASN A 413 -23.81 19.10 3.42
N THR A 414 -23.32 17.87 3.61
CA THR A 414 -23.86 16.66 2.99
C THR A 414 -23.67 15.45 3.91
N GLU A 415 -24.23 14.32 3.53
CA GLU A 415 -23.95 13.02 4.11
C GLU A 415 -23.73 12.03 2.97
N PHE A 416 -22.87 11.06 3.17
CA PHE A 416 -22.73 9.92 2.30
C PHE A 416 -22.64 8.62 3.09
N CYS A 417 -22.99 7.52 2.45
CA CYS A 417 -22.95 6.19 3.05
C CYS A 417 -22.10 5.24 2.25
N LEU A 418 -21.40 4.36 2.96
CA LEU A 418 -20.84 3.14 2.41
C LEU A 418 -21.87 2.02 2.60
N ARG A 419 -22.14 1.26 1.53
CA ARG A 419 -23.16 0.22 1.51
C ARG A 419 -22.62 -1.07 0.89
N GLU A 420 -23.25 -2.19 1.22
CA GLU A 420 -22.96 -3.50 0.63
C GLU A 420 -23.77 -3.70 -0.66
N LYS A 421 -23.12 -4.18 -1.73
CA LYS A 421 -23.68 -4.66 -3.00
C LYS A 421 -24.40 -3.64 -3.89
N ALA A 422 -25.28 -2.81 -3.33
CA ALA A 422 -26.14 -1.93 -4.11
C ALA A 422 -26.38 -0.59 -3.42
N ALA A 423 -26.84 0.42 -4.17
CA ALA A 423 -27.14 1.75 -3.66
C ALA A 423 -28.22 1.78 -2.56
N ASN A 424 -29.10 0.79 -2.52
CA ASN A 424 -30.05 0.56 -1.44
C ASN A 424 -29.63 -0.56 -0.48
N GLY A 425 -28.38 -1.01 -0.57
CA GLY A 425 -27.83 -2.06 0.27
C GLY A 425 -27.66 -1.67 1.72
N LYS A 426 -27.31 -2.63 2.55
CA LYS A 426 -27.11 -2.43 3.98
C LYS A 426 -25.98 -1.44 4.23
N VAL A 427 -26.21 -0.48 5.13
CA VAL A 427 -25.24 0.56 5.45
C VAL A 427 -24.10 -0.03 6.28
N ILE A 428 -22.88 0.09 5.77
CA ILE A 428 -21.64 -0.29 6.44
C ILE A 428 -21.18 0.83 7.36
N ALA A 429 -21.16 2.07 6.86
CA ALA A 429 -20.78 3.27 7.62
C ALA A 429 -21.45 4.52 7.06
N ARG A 430 -21.66 5.53 7.93
CA ARG A 430 -22.22 6.85 7.59
C ARG A 430 -21.21 7.95 7.86
N PHE A 431 -21.16 8.91 6.97
CA PHE A 431 -20.25 10.05 7.05
C PHE A 431 -21.04 11.36 6.91
N PRO A 432 -21.52 11.94 8.02
CA PRO A 432 -22.02 13.29 8.01
C PRO A 432 -20.84 14.24 7.77
N MET A 433 -20.93 15.07 6.74
CA MET A 433 -19.90 16.00 6.35
C MET A 433 -20.40 17.45 6.54
N THR A 434 -19.82 18.12 7.54
CA THR A 434 -20.08 19.53 7.78
C THR A 434 -18.98 20.36 7.14
N VAL A 435 -19.35 21.17 6.16
CA VAL A 435 -18.43 22.06 5.44
C VAL A 435 -18.60 23.46 5.98
N ILE A 436 -17.55 24.02 6.55
CA ILE A 436 -17.57 25.41 7.06
C ILE A 436 -17.43 26.34 5.86
N THR A 437 -18.52 27.06 5.55
CA THR A 437 -18.58 28.01 4.41
C THR A 437 -18.51 29.48 4.83
N GLU A 438 -18.71 29.78 6.14
CA GLU A 438 -18.67 31.15 6.64
C GLU A 438 -17.27 31.57 7.06
N MET A 439 -16.81 32.67 6.51
CA MET A 439 -15.53 33.30 6.84
C MET A 439 -15.68 34.17 8.09
N GLY A 440 -15.42 33.62 9.27
CA GLY A 440 -15.08 34.41 10.46
C GLY A 440 -13.58 34.68 10.53
N GLN A 441 -13.15 35.61 11.38
CA GLN A 441 -11.74 36.07 11.50
C GLN A 441 -10.70 34.95 11.74
N PHE A 442 -11.13 33.72 12.07
CA PHE A 442 -10.30 32.57 12.40
C PHE A 442 -10.69 31.26 11.68
N ARG A 443 -11.62 31.29 10.74
CA ARG A 443 -12.08 30.07 10.03
C ARG A 443 -11.89 30.25 8.53
N ARG A 444 -11.27 29.25 7.88
CA ARG A 444 -11.13 29.21 6.41
C ARG A 444 -12.35 28.48 5.83
N ASP A 445 -12.82 28.97 4.68
CA ASP A 445 -13.79 28.24 3.86
C ASP A 445 -13.23 26.83 3.52
N GLN A 446 -13.99 25.80 3.84
CA GLN A 446 -13.67 24.42 3.58
C GLN A 446 -14.41 23.84 2.36
N SER A 447 -15.21 24.67 1.67
CA SER A 447 -15.92 24.25 0.48
C SER A 447 -14.93 23.74 -0.57
N GLY A 448 -15.12 22.51 -1.03
CA GLY A 448 -14.24 21.86 -2.00
C GLY A 448 -12.85 21.45 -1.47
N GLN A 449 -12.58 21.59 -0.17
CA GLN A 449 -11.32 21.12 0.42
C GLN A 449 -11.41 19.62 0.79
N TRP A 450 -10.31 18.92 0.58
CA TRP A 450 -10.21 17.52 0.96
C TRP A 450 -10.17 17.34 2.49
N LEU A 451 -11.08 16.52 3.00
CA LEU A 451 -11.16 16.13 4.40
C LEU A 451 -10.94 14.62 4.54
N THR A 452 -10.17 14.24 5.54
CA THR A 452 -10.06 12.84 5.96
C THR A 452 -10.96 12.62 7.16
N MET A 453 -11.92 11.73 7.02
CA MET A 453 -12.96 11.46 8.03
C MET A 453 -12.92 10.01 8.48
N THR A 454 -13.38 9.74 9.69
CA THR A 454 -13.49 8.39 10.24
C THR A 454 -14.92 8.12 10.72
N ALA A 455 -15.37 6.89 10.56
CA ALA A 455 -16.66 6.44 11.08
C ALA A 455 -16.56 5.02 11.65
N PRO A 456 -17.36 4.66 12.67
CA PRO A 456 -17.46 3.29 13.13
C PRO A 456 -18.14 2.42 12.07
N ILE A 457 -17.81 1.11 12.07
CA ILE A 457 -18.48 0.12 11.25
C ILE A 457 -19.81 -0.24 11.89
N ALA A 458 -20.92 0.20 11.29
CA ALA A 458 -22.27 -0.12 11.76
C ALA A 458 -22.71 -1.54 11.36
N TYR A 459 -22.16 -2.03 10.25
CA TYR A 459 -22.36 -3.38 9.75
C TYR A 459 -21.10 -3.83 8.99
N LEU A 460 -20.59 -5.01 9.31
CA LEU A 460 -19.46 -5.61 8.62
C LEU A 460 -19.95 -6.64 7.59
N PRO A 461 -19.68 -6.46 6.29
CA PRO A 461 -19.88 -7.48 5.27
C PRO A 461 -19.04 -8.72 5.53
N LYS A 462 -19.42 -9.86 4.94
CA LYS A 462 -18.68 -11.13 5.06
C LYS A 462 -18.05 -11.52 3.72
N GLY A 463 -16.75 -11.88 3.77
CA GLY A 463 -16.02 -12.34 2.61
C GLY A 463 -15.94 -11.27 1.50
N VAL A 464 -15.99 -11.72 0.24
CA VAL A 464 -15.87 -10.84 -0.93
C VAL A 464 -17.25 -10.33 -1.36
N THR A 465 -17.37 -9.00 -1.48
CA THR A 465 -18.61 -8.35 -1.93
C THR A 465 -18.31 -6.96 -2.51
N ASP A 466 -19.29 -6.31 -3.16
CA ASP A 466 -19.12 -4.97 -3.70
C ASP A 466 -19.32 -3.91 -2.61
N LEU A 467 -18.48 -2.87 -2.67
CA LEU A 467 -18.60 -1.65 -1.88
C LEU A 467 -19.27 -0.56 -2.72
N VAL A 468 -20.33 0.03 -2.20
CA VAL A 468 -21.07 1.10 -2.87
C VAL A 468 -21.01 2.38 -2.03
N VAL A 469 -20.64 3.49 -2.66
CA VAL A 469 -20.72 4.83 -2.07
C VAL A 469 -21.97 5.51 -2.59
N THR A 470 -22.79 6.05 -1.70
CA THR A 470 -24.02 6.79 -2.05
C THR A 470 -24.01 8.18 -1.47
N SER A 471 -24.33 9.20 -2.28
CA SER A 471 -24.58 10.56 -1.80
C SER A 471 -26.01 10.66 -1.24
N GLU A 472 -26.12 11.10 0.01
CA GLU A 472 -27.42 11.27 0.71
C GLU A 472 -27.84 12.75 0.75
N GLY A 473 -26.98 13.68 0.33
CA GLY A 473 -27.24 15.12 0.33
C GLY A 473 -27.27 15.73 -1.08
N GLU A 474 -27.86 16.92 -1.23
CA GLU A 474 -27.97 17.63 -2.50
C GLU A 474 -26.66 18.20 -3.03
N PRO A 475 -25.72 18.73 -2.20
CA PRO A 475 -24.45 19.26 -2.71
C PRO A 475 -23.62 18.19 -3.41
N GLU A 476 -22.98 18.61 -4.52
CA GLU A 476 -21.96 17.80 -5.17
C GLU A 476 -20.83 17.45 -4.19
N MET A 477 -20.42 16.20 -4.22
CA MET A 477 -19.29 15.69 -3.46
C MET A 477 -18.34 14.89 -4.33
N SER A 478 -17.07 14.84 -3.92
CA SER A 478 -16.09 13.96 -4.54
C SER A 478 -15.44 13.09 -3.47
N ILE A 479 -15.12 11.86 -3.86
CA ILE A 479 -14.44 10.89 -3.02
C ILE A 479 -13.16 10.43 -3.73
N ASP A 480 -12.10 10.28 -2.96
CA ASP A 480 -10.81 9.78 -3.42
C ASP A 480 -10.71 8.28 -3.06
N TRP A 481 -10.53 7.98 -1.78
CA TRP A 481 -10.33 6.62 -1.33
C TRP A 481 -11.08 6.29 -0.03
N VAL A 482 -11.24 4.99 0.19
CA VAL A 482 -11.79 4.37 1.39
C VAL A 482 -10.79 3.37 1.94
N GLN A 483 -10.63 3.25 3.26
CA GLN A 483 -9.84 2.23 3.90
C GLN A 483 -10.51 1.75 5.19
N PHE A 484 -10.62 0.44 5.37
CA PHE A 484 -11.05 -0.16 6.62
C PHE A 484 -9.82 -0.44 7.49
N LYS A 485 -9.88 -0.06 8.75
CA LYS A 485 -8.81 -0.26 9.71
C LYS A 485 -9.31 -1.05 10.90
N ASN A 486 -8.55 -2.04 11.30
CA ASN A 486 -8.73 -2.65 12.61
C ASN A 486 -8.20 -1.71 13.68
N ARG A 487 -8.83 -1.72 14.86
CA ARG A 487 -8.23 -1.04 16.00
C ARG A 487 -7.00 -1.82 16.42
N GLU A 488 -5.86 -1.18 16.41
CA GLU A 488 -4.68 -1.77 17.04
C GLU A 488 -4.97 -1.93 18.52
N PRO A 489 -4.77 -3.11 19.11
CA PRO A 489 -4.85 -3.25 20.55
C PRO A 489 -3.73 -2.40 21.16
N TYR A 490 -4.08 -1.24 21.75
CA TYR A 490 -3.08 -0.41 22.44
C TYR A 490 -2.55 -1.14 23.67
N PHE A 491 -3.32 -2.07 24.21
CA PHE A 491 -2.99 -2.86 25.37
C PHE A 491 -3.41 -4.32 25.18
N THR A 492 -2.56 -5.22 25.67
CA THR A 492 -2.96 -6.59 25.99
C THR A 492 -3.32 -6.63 27.46
N PHE A 493 -4.57 -6.99 27.79
CA PHE A 493 -4.97 -7.31 29.15
C PHE A 493 -4.39 -8.70 29.49
N LEU A 494 -3.50 -8.72 30.50
CA LEU A 494 -2.76 -9.93 30.84
C LEU A 494 -3.62 -10.87 31.69
N ASN A 495 -3.74 -12.11 31.29
CA ASN A 495 -4.35 -13.16 32.12
C ASN A 495 -3.42 -13.57 33.28
N ALA A 496 -3.88 -14.41 34.16
CA ALA A 496 -3.15 -14.84 35.35
C ALA A 496 -1.80 -15.51 35.04
N GLN A 497 -1.68 -16.25 33.92
CA GLN A 497 -0.43 -16.89 33.48
C GLN A 497 0.52 -15.84 32.90
N GLN A 498 0.05 -14.95 32.05
CA GLN A 498 0.86 -13.89 31.45
C GLN A 498 1.36 -12.89 32.50
N SER A 499 0.54 -12.57 33.53
CA SER A 499 0.91 -11.68 34.62
C SER A 499 1.99 -12.27 35.53
N ALA A 500 2.08 -13.60 35.61
CA ALA A 500 3.07 -14.31 36.43
C ALA A 500 4.46 -14.36 35.78
N VAL A 501 4.57 -14.08 34.48
CA VAL A 501 5.83 -14.12 33.74
C VAL A 501 6.49 -12.74 33.77
N SER A 502 7.79 -12.69 34.10
CA SER A 502 8.59 -11.47 33.99
C SER A 502 8.83 -11.10 32.52
N ALA A 503 8.80 -9.82 32.19
CA ALA A 503 9.16 -9.30 30.88
C ALA A 503 10.42 -8.44 30.93
N GLN A 504 11.18 -8.43 29.85
CA GLN A 504 12.22 -7.43 29.65
C GLN A 504 11.59 -6.10 29.24
N PRO A 505 12.20 -4.95 29.55
CA PRO A 505 11.92 -3.72 28.82
C PRO A 505 12.11 -3.94 27.31
N ASP A 506 11.56 -3.07 26.50
CA ASP A 506 11.80 -3.17 25.06
C ASP A 506 13.27 -2.86 24.68
N ASP A 507 13.61 -2.95 23.40
CA ASP A 507 14.99 -2.76 22.92
C ASP A 507 15.55 -1.38 23.24
N GLN A 508 14.66 -0.38 23.37
CA GLN A 508 15.01 1.00 23.76
C GLN A 508 14.95 1.21 25.30
N GLY A 509 14.64 0.16 26.07
CA GLY A 509 14.58 0.18 27.53
C GLY A 509 13.26 0.66 28.12
N PHE A 510 12.22 0.91 27.29
CA PHE A 510 10.94 1.39 27.81
C PHE A 510 10.15 0.31 28.53
N ILE A 511 9.52 0.72 29.64
CA ILE A 511 8.68 -0.13 30.49
C ILE A 511 7.24 -0.13 29.95
N ARG A 512 6.76 -1.26 29.47
CA ARG A 512 5.44 -1.41 28.86
C ARG A 512 4.42 -2.15 29.71
N ARG A 513 4.84 -2.88 30.77
CA ARG A 513 3.97 -3.66 31.66
C ARG A 513 3.58 -2.89 32.90
N TRP A 514 2.27 -2.80 33.14
CA TRP A 514 1.72 -2.02 34.24
C TRP A 514 0.49 -2.70 34.85
N MET A 515 0.33 -2.52 36.16
CA MET A 515 -0.96 -2.62 36.83
C MET A 515 -1.57 -1.22 36.82
N LEU A 516 -2.61 -0.98 36.01
CA LEU A 516 -3.30 0.30 35.87
C LEU A 516 -4.64 0.28 36.59
N LEU A 517 -4.93 1.32 37.35
CA LEU A 517 -6.24 1.56 37.92
C LEU A 517 -7.14 2.28 36.90
N GLU A 518 -8.41 1.86 36.79
CA GLU A 518 -9.43 2.65 36.09
C GLU A 518 -9.35 4.11 36.58
N PRO A 519 -9.43 5.12 35.68
CA PRO A 519 -9.14 6.50 36.03
C PRO A 519 -10.11 7.06 37.06
N ILE A 520 -9.57 7.78 38.04
CA ILE A 520 -10.35 8.52 39.05
C ILE A 520 -10.84 9.81 38.40
N SER A 521 -12.13 10.13 38.52
CA SER A 521 -12.63 11.45 38.09
C SER A 521 -11.88 12.56 38.84
N TYR A 522 -11.25 13.44 38.10
CA TYR A 522 -10.38 14.48 38.64
C TYR A 522 -10.53 15.76 37.81
N ASN A 523 -11.39 16.66 38.33
CA ASN A 523 -11.77 17.81 37.54
C ASN A 523 -10.70 18.89 37.47
N VAL A 524 -10.08 19.00 36.30
CA VAL A 524 -9.08 20.01 35.94
C VAL A 524 -9.49 20.71 34.65
N ARG A 525 -9.85 21.99 34.74
CA ARG A 525 -10.31 22.77 33.57
C ARG A 525 -9.19 23.19 32.63
N SER A 526 -7.97 23.29 33.14
CA SER A 526 -6.79 23.74 32.39
C SER A 526 -5.54 23.14 32.99
N ASN A 527 -4.65 22.65 32.13
CA ASN A 527 -3.36 22.10 32.54
C ASN A 527 -2.39 23.16 33.11
N ILE A 528 -2.63 24.45 32.88
CA ILE A 528 -1.80 25.57 33.40
C ILE A 528 -1.74 25.59 34.94
N ILE A 529 -2.79 25.11 35.61
CA ILE A 529 -2.82 25.07 37.08
C ILE A 529 -1.98 23.95 37.68
N LEU A 530 -1.55 22.97 36.86
CA LEU A 530 -0.80 21.79 37.30
C LEU A 530 0.66 22.11 37.56
N THR A 531 0.94 23.11 38.41
CA THR A 531 2.28 23.49 38.84
C THR A 531 2.88 22.45 39.77
N ASP A 532 4.21 22.45 39.95
CA ASP A 532 4.90 21.55 40.91
C ASP A 532 4.28 21.62 42.30
N SER A 533 3.98 22.83 42.80
CA SER A 533 3.35 23.03 44.10
C SER A 533 1.96 22.39 44.17
N TYR A 534 1.16 22.55 43.13
CA TYR A 534 -0.17 21.95 43.04
C TYR A 534 -0.08 20.41 43.05
N LEU A 535 0.84 19.84 42.28
CA LEU A 535 1.03 18.39 42.19
C LEU A 535 1.51 17.81 43.52
N ASN A 536 2.49 18.44 44.16
CA ASN A 536 2.98 18.06 45.50
C ASN A 536 1.85 18.08 46.53
N GLU A 537 1.03 19.12 46.56
CA GLU A 537 -0.13 19.22 47.48
C GLU A 537 -1.19 18.17 47.20
N ASN A 538 -1.52 17.93 45.93
CA ASN A 538 -2.69 17.13 45.57
C ASN A 538 -2.37 15.67 45.33
N LEU A 539 -1.29 15.29 44.63
CA LEU A 539 -0.99 13.90 44.32
C LEU A 539 -0.38 13.13 45.50
N SER A 540 0.07 13.81 46.55
CA SER A 540 0.43 13.18 47.82
C SER A 540 -0.75 12.81 48.71
N LYS A 541 -1.99 13.26 48.38
CA LYS A 541 -3.21 12.88 49.07
C LYS A 541 -3.58 11.42 48.77
N GLN A 542 -4.26 10.80 49.73
CA GLN A 542 -4.75 9.44 49.60
C GLN A 542 -6.12 9.43 48.90
N TYR A 543 -6.19 8.96 47.66
CA TYR A 543 -7.45 8.80 46.89
C TYR A 543 -8.11 7.46 47.12
N PHE A 544 -7.33 6.41 47.44
CA PHE A 544 -7.87 5.09 47.77
C PHE A 544 -6.95 4.35 48.74
N LYS A 545 -7.51 3.37 49.44
CA LYS A 545 -6.75 2.55 50.38
C LYS A 545 -5.66 1.73 49.68
N GLY A 546 -4.43 1.73 50.20
CA GLY A 546 -3.29 0.99 49.64
C GLY A 546 -2.53 1.73 48.54
N GLN A 547 -2.89 2.99 48.23
CA GLN A 547 -2.29 3.78 47.17
C GLN A 547 -0.75 3.84 47.18
N PHE A 548 -0.14 3.94 48.35
CA PHE A 548 1.31 4.01 48.53
C PHE A 548 1.90 2.75 49.20
N GLU A 549 1.13 1.64 49.23
CA GLU A 549 1.59 0.40 49.88
C GLU A 549 2.54 -0.38 48.97
N ASP A 550 3.84 -0.44 49.31
CA ASP A 550 4.84 -1.15 48.53
C ASP A 550 4.92 -2.64 48.86
N LYS A 551 4.48 -3.04 50.07
CA LYS A 551 4.57 -4.46 50.52
C LYS A 551 3.59 -5.38 49.81
N LYS A 552 2.49 -4.85 49.31
CA LYS A 552 1.43 -5.60 48.63
C LYS A 552 1.00 -4.86 47.37
N LEU A 553 1.19 -5.48 46.21
CA LEU A 553 0.66 -4.94 44.97
C LEU A 553 -0.83 -5.23 44.81
N PRO A 554 -1.56 -4.38 44.07
CA PRO A 554 -2.94 -4.69 43.67
C PRO A 554 -2.93 -5.93 42.74
N ARG A 555 -4.07 -6.65 42.76
CA ARG A 555 -4.29 -7.79 41.86
C ARG A 555 -5.15 -7.39 40.67
N ASP A 556 -4.97 -8.07 39.55
CA ASP A 556 -5.85 -7.93 38.42
C ASP A 556 -7.31 -8.19 38.81
N GLY A 557 -8.24 -7.30 38.41
CA GLY A 557 -9.66 -7.34 38.79
C GLY A 557 -9.95 -6.86 40.22
N GLU A 558 -8.95 -6.54 41.05
CA GLU A 558 -9.16 -6.03 42.44
C GLU A 558 -9.89 -4.69 42.39
N LYS A 559 -10.96 -4.58 43.21
CA LYS A 559 -11.77 -3.38 43.31
C LYS A 559 -11.30 -2.51 44.46
N VAL A 560 -11.23 -1.23 44.21
CA VAL A 560 -10.96 -0.20 45.24
C VAL A 560 -12.05 0.86 45.21
N THR A 561 -12.35 1.45 46.38
CA THR A 561 -13.18 2.64 46.46
C THR A 561 -12.26 3.86 46.45
N ALA A 562 -12.37 4.68 45.40
CA ALA A 562 -11.61 5.90 45.25
C ALA A 562 -12.50 7.14 45.49
N ILE A 563 -11.86 8.21 45.95
CA ILE A 563 -12.50 9.52 46.14
C ILE A 563 -12.06 10.42 44.99
N GLY A 564 -12.95 10.70 44.07
CA GLY A 564 -12.73 11.60 42.95
C GLY A 564 -13.38 12.97 43.16
N THR A 565 -13.22 13.84 42.18
CA THR A 565 -13.83 15.18 42.15
C THR A 565 -14.58 15.38 40.85
N GLU A 566 -15.83 15.87 40.95
CA GLU A 566 -16.65 16.25 39.82
C GLU A 566 -17.13 17.71 39.96
N LEU A 567 -17.41 18.33 38.80
CA LEU A 567 -18.09 19.64 38.85
C LEU A 567 -19.47 19.46 39.41
N ALA A 568 -19.83 20.31 40.38
CA ALA A 568 -21.21 20.40 40.82
C ALA A 568 -22.10 20.83 39.63
N SER A 569 -23.17 20.06 39.36
CA SER A 569 -24.15 20.36 38.31
C SER A 569 -24.80 21.71 38.56
N GLY A 570 -24.46 22.73 37.82
CA GLY A 570 -25.09 24.04 37.76
C GLY A 570 -25.39 24.41 36.31
N PRO A 571 -26.27 25.39 36.06
CA PRO A 571 -26.61 25.78 34.70
C PRO A 571 -25.34 26.16 33.91
N ARG A 572 -25.26 25.66 32.68
CA ARG A 572 -24.15 25.91 31.73
C ARG A 572 -24.19 27.35 31.19
N ASP A 573 -24.01 28.36 32.02
CA ASP A 573 -23.68 29.70 31.51
C ASP A 573 -22.17 29.90 31.56
N THR A 574 -21.53 29.57 30.43
CA THR A 574 -20.07 29.48 30.30
C THR A 574 -19.42 30.86 30.09
N ARG A 575 -20.16 31.96 30.07
CA ARG A 575 -19.59 33.27 29.68
C ARG A 575 -19.21 34.19 30.84
N MET A 576 -19.55 33.89 32.12
CA MET A 576 -19.32 34.81 33.24
C MET A 576 -18.87 34.16 34.55
N ALA A 577 -18.35 32.97 34.59
CA ALA A 577 -17.89 32.36 35.85
C ALA A 577 -16.43 32.74 36.15
N THR A 578 -16.19 33.85 36.81
CA THR A 578 -14.86 34.29 37.31
C THR A 578 -14.53 33.72 38.71
N GLY A 579 -15.36 32.81 39.25
CA GLY A 579 -15.13 32.17 40.55
C GLY A 579 -14.72 30.69 40.44
N PRO A 580 -14.05 30.12 41.48
CA PRO A 580 -13.77 28.69 41.51
C PRO A 580 -15.09 27.91 41.47
N ALA A 581 -15.23 27.01 40.46
CA ALA A 581 -16.40 26.14 40.40
C ALA A 581 -16.45 25.24 41.63
N ALA A 582 -17.66 25.12 42.26
CA ALA A 582 -17.86 24.19 43.34
C ALA A 582 -17.52 22.76 42.87
N VAL A 583 -16.58 22.12 43.52
CA VAL A 583 -16.13 20.75 43.26
C VAL A 583 -16.81 19.84 44.27
N LYS A 584 -17.52 18.84 43.78
CA LYS A 584 -18.16 17.81 44.62
C LYS A 584 -17.25 16.60 44.70
N GLN A 585 -17.01 16.09 45.90
CA GLN A 585 -16.35 14.79 46.06
C GLN A 585 -17.31 13.65 45.68
N THR A 586 -16.82 12.70 44.92
CA THR A 586 -17.57 11.51 44.52
C THR A 586 -16.82 10.25 44.92
N LYS A 587 -17.57 9.21 45.34
CA LYS A 587 -17.03 7.89 45.60
C LYS A 587 -17.22 7.04 44.36
N GLN A 588 -16.13 6.43 43.89
CA GLN A 588 -16.10 5.57 42.70
C GLN A 588 -15.57 4.20 43.08
N THR A 589 -16.16 3.15 42.52
CA THR A 589 -15.63 1.79 42.64
C THR A 589 -14.85 1.49 41.34
N LEU A 590 -13.56 1.40 41.42
CA LEU A 590 -12.65 1.23 40.30
C LEU A 590 -11.93 -0.10 40.39
N ARG A 591 -11.45 -0.63 39.25
CA ARG A 591 -10.75 -1.91 39.14
C ARG A 591 -9.31 -1.68 38.70
N TRP A 592 -8.45 -2.57 39.17
CA TRP A 592 -7.08 -2.71 38.68
C TRP A 592 -7.04 -3.67 37.52
N HIS A 593 -6.22 -3.35 36.52
CA HIS A 593 -6.00 -4.17 35.34
C HIS A 593 -4.50 -4.40 35.09
N ALA A 594 -4.11 -5.65 34.94
CA ALA A 594 -2.77 -6.01 34.49
C ALA A 594 -2.71 -5.87 32.97
N VAL A 595 -1.86 -4.97 32.48
CA VAL A 595 -1.78 -4.67 31.05
C VAL A 595 -0.33 -4.62 30.53
N GLU A 596 -0.17 -4.91 29.26
CA GLU A 596 1.05 -4.63 28.51
C GLU A 596 0.73 -3.69 27.34
N SER A 597 1.40 -2.53 27.30
CA SER A 597 1.29 -1.60 26.20
C SER A 597 1.97 -2.17 24.95
N GLN A 598 1.32 -2.06 23.79
CA GLN A 598 1.89 -2.50 22.52
C GLN A 598 2.93 -1.52 21.96
N SER A 599 3.00 -0.30 22.51
CA SER A 599 3.97 0.73 22.16
C SER A 599 4.78 1.14 23.39
N TYR A 600 5.99 1.66 23.16
CA TYR A 600 6.79 2.33 24.18
C TYR A 600 6.05 3.49 24.85
N ASN A 601 5.20 4.16 24.09
CA ASN A 601 4.31 5.22 24.55
C ASN A 601 2.99 4.61 25.08
N VAL A 602 2.86 4.56 26.41
CA VAL A 602 1.70 3.99 27.12
C VAL A 602 0.54 4.97 27.05
N LYS A 603 -0.41 4.72 26.15
CA LYS A 603 -1.57 5.59 25.87
C LYS A 603 -2.68 5.41 26.90
N VAL A 604 -2.52 5.98 28.12
CA VAL A 604 -3.49 5.77 29.21
C VAL A 604 -4.89 6.31 28.90
N PHE A 605 -5.02 7.28 27.98
CA PHE A 605 -6.35 7.69 27.49
C PHE A 605 -7.08 6.56 26.74
N ARG A 606 -6.34 5.71 26.00
CA ARG A 606 -6.90 4.53 25.35
C ARG A 606 -7.25 3.43 26.35
N PHE A 607 -6.48 3.31 27.42
CA PHE A 607 -6.84 2.42 28.53
C PHE A 607 -8.19 2.82 29.15
N ALA A 608 -8.42 4.13 29.37
CA ALA A 608 -9.71 4.63 29.85
C ALA A 608 -10.87 4.25 28.89
N GLU A 609 -10.68 4.47 27.58
CA GLU A 609 -11.67 4.10 26.56
C GLU A 609 -11.96 2.58 26.54
N LEU A 610 -10.92 1.74 26.66
CA LEU A 610 -11.06 0.29 26.68
C LEU A 610 -11.74 -0.25 27.95
N THR A 611 -11.78 0.54 29.04
CA THR A 611 -12.47 0.23 30.29
C THR A 611 -13.79 0.98 30.47
N ASP A 612 -14.32 1.57 29.37
CA ASP A 612 -15.56 2.38 29.35
C ASP A 612 -15.52 3.57 30.33
N CYS A 613 -14.32 4.12 30.56
CA CYS A 613 -14.09 5.25 31.43
C CYS A 613 -13.83 6.54 30.65
N GLN A 614 -14.07 7.69 31.29
CA GLN A 614 -13.81 9.00 30.71
C GLN A 614 -12.28 9.28 30.69
N PRO A 615 -11.68 9.60 29.51
CA PRO A 615 -10.26 9.89 29.42
C PRO A 615 -9.87 11.31 29.86
N TYR A 616 -10.83 12.24 29.87
CA TYR A 616 -10.61 13.65 30.24
C TYR A 616 -11.02 13.94 31.68
N ASN A 617 -10.40 14.95 32.31
CA ASN A 617 -10.63 15.27 33.70
C ASN A 617 -10.45 14.05 34.61
N SER A 618 -9.29 13.40 34.41
CA SER A 618 -9.00 12.10 35.00
C SER A 618 -7.63 12.07 35.65
N LEU A 619 -7.51 11.34 36.75
CA LEU A 619 -6.28 10.99 37.42
C LEU A 619 -6.01 9.50 37.21
N PHE A 620 -4.93 9.20 36.50
CA PHE A 620 -4.46 7.84 36.26
C PHE A 620 -3.43 7.42 37.30
N TRP A 621 -3.50 6.18 37.76
CA TRP A 621 -2.56 5.54 38.64
C TRP A 621 -2.03 4.25 38.03
N GLY A 622 -0.70 4.09 38.06
CA GLY A 622 -0.06 2.86 37.62
C GLY A 622 1.04 2.43 38.58
N VAL A 623 1.23 1.11 38.67
CA VAL A 623 2.30 0.50 39.45
C VAL A 623 2.88 -0.68 38.71
N THR A 624 4.22 -0.84 38.82
CA THR A 624 4.94 -1.98 38.28
C THR A 624 6.10 -2.36 39.20
N VAL A 625 6.58 -3.59 39.09
CA VAL A 625 7.75 -4.05 39.82
C VAL A 625 8.94 -4.16 38.88
N ILE A 626 10.03 -3.56 39.30
CA ILE A 626 11.36 -3.70 38.69
C ILE A 626 12.13 -4.72 39.53
N ASP A 627 12.43 -5.88 38.96
CA ASP A 627 13.12 -6.97 39.64
C ASP A 627 14.54 -7.08 39.12
N CYS A 628 15.50 -6.85 40.02
CA CYS A 628 16.93 -6.75 39.70
C CYS A 628 17.69 -7.96 40.30
N PRO A 629 18.53 -8.67 39.53
CA PRO A 629 19.36 -9.77 40.05
C PRO A 629 20.45 -9.29 41.02
N GLU A 630 20.84 -8.00 40.94
CA GLU A 630 21.84 -7.34 41.75
C GLU A 630 21.50 -5.85 41.91
N ASP A 631 22.24 -5.12 42.76
CA ASP A 631 22.09 -3.66 42.89
C ASP A 631 22.55 -2.99 41.59
N LEU A 632 21.69 -2.15 40.98
CA LEU A 632 22.04 -1.32 39.85
C LEU A 632 22.13 0.14 40.30
N SER A 633 23.36 0.60 40.53
CA SER A 633 23.67 1.95 41.02
C SER A 633 23.79 2.95 39.86
N ASP A 634 23.71 4.24 40.21
CA ASP A 634 23.90 5.38 39.29
C ASP A 634 22.92 5.39 38.08
N VAL A 635 21.76 4.77 38.24
CA VAL A 635 20.68 4.82 37.25
C VAL A 635 19.85 6.08 37.42
N ARG A 636 19.16 6.51 36.37
CA ARG A 636 18.20 7.62 36.40
C ARG A 636 16.87 7.18 35.75
N LEU A 637 15.77 7.62 36.34
CA LEU A 637 14.44 7.46 35.73
C LEU A 637 14.26 8.58 34.72
N ALA A 638 14.11 8.24 33.43
CA ALA A 638 13.82 9.15 32.34
C ALA A 638 12.35 8.97 31.92
N VAL A 639 11.60 10.06 31.89
CA VAL A 639 10.16 10.06 31.70
C VAL A 639 9.76 11.12 30.69
N GLY A 640 8.78 10.77 29.83
CA GLY A 640 8.00 11.70 29.04
C GLY A 640 6.51 11.52 29.33
N SER A 641 5.73 12.59 29.39
CA SER A 641 4.28 12.49 29.52
C SER A 641 3.54 13.67 28.85
N ASN A 642 2.38 13.36 28.29
CA ASN A 642 1.43 14.38 27.80
C ASN A 642 0.36 14.63 28.86
N GLY A 643 0.73 15.27 29.91
CA GLY A 643 -0.03 15.54 31.12
C GLY A 643 0.94 15.63 32.29
N ALA A 644 0.54 16.34 33.32
CA ALA A 644 1.36 16.47 34.51
C ALA A 644 1.44 15.15 35.28
N SER A 645 2.64 14.72 35.64
CA SER A 645 2.84 13.41 36.29
C SER A 645 3.81 13.49 37.46
N MET A 646 3.65 12.58 38.42
CA MET A 646 4.51 12.40 39.56
C MET A 646 4.89 10.93 39.72
N TRP A 647 6.12 10.67 40.09
CA TRP A 647 6.73 9.35 40.09
C TRP A 647 7.37 9.01 41.43
N TRP A 648 7.20 7.78 41.88
CA TRP A 648 7.76 7.25 43.11
C TRP A 648 8.49 5.94 42.86
N LEU A 649 9.66 5.78 43.48
CA LEU A 649 10.42 4.54 43.53
C LEU A 649 10.55 4.10 44.98
N ASN A 650 10.04 2.90 45.32
CA ASN A 650 10.10 2.36 46.70
C ASN A 650 9.49 3.32 47.74
N GLY A 651 8.39 3.99 47.40
CA GLY A 651 7.69 4.96 48.25
C GLY A 651 8.28 6.37 48.26
N GLU A 652 9.48 6.57 47.74
CA GLU A 652 10.13 7.90 47.67
C GLU A 652 9.80 8.59 46.36
N LYS A 653 9.39 9.87 46.41
CA LYS A 653 9.17 10.68 45.22
C LYS A 653 10.50 10.96 44.53
N VAL A 654 10.62 10.59 43.26
CA VAL A 654 11.84 10.68 42.45
C VAL A 654 11.75 11.68 41.30
N LEU A 655 10.54 12.00 40.83
CA LEU A 655 10.38 12.88 39.69
C LEU A 655 8.98 13.52 39.66
N THR A 656 8.91 14.77 39.19
CA THR A 656 7.66 15.49 38.87
C THR A 656 7.80 16.14 37.52
N LEU A 657 6.78 15.99 36.67
CA LEU A 657 6.60 16.73 35.43
C LEU A 657 5.34 17.58 35.59
N ASP A 658 5.49 18.88 35.58
CA ASP A 658 4.41 19.83 35.83
C ASP A 658 3.98 20.62 34.57
N GLY A 659 2.87 21.31 34.62
CA GLY A 659 2.37 22.21 33.59
C GLY A 659 1.66 21.54 32.42
N ASP A 660 1.40 22.34 31.40
CA ASP A 660 0.82 21.88 30.11
C ASP A 660 1.95 21.36 29.21
N ARG A 661 1.89 20.09 28.90
CA ARG A 661 3.02 19.38 28.28
C ARG A 661 2.63 18.65 27.00
N ARG A 662 3.61 18.40 26.16
CA ARG A 662 3.53 17.45 25.06
C ARG A 662 4.35 16.20 25.38
N MET A 663 3.95 15.08 24.82
CA MET A 663 4.73 13.84 24.93
C MET A 663 6.07 13.99 24.20
N VAL A 664 7.14 13.95 24.96
CA VAL A 664 8.53 13.95 24.48
C VAL A 664 9.28 12.85 25.24
N GLU A 665 10.06 12.03 24.55
CA GLU A 665 10.90 11.00 25.20
C GLU A 665 11.94 11.64 26.08
N ASP A 666 12.15 11.08 27.29
CA ASP A 666 13.14 11.52 28.26
C ASP A 666 13.09 13.02 28.60
N ASP A 667 11.90 13.62 28.51
CA ASP A 667 11.67 15.05 28.73
C ASP A 667 12.12 15.53 30.11
N CYS A 668 12.02 14.63 31.10
CA CYS A 668 12.53 14.88 32.45
C CYS A 668 13.27 13.65 32.99
N VAL A 669 14.40 13.90 33.65
CA VAL A 669 15.28 12.86 34.17
C VAL A 669 15.52 13.06 35.67
N SER A 670 15.37 12.00 36.46
CA SER A 670 15.56 12.05 37.91
C SER A 670 17.03 12.32 38.33
N GLN A 671 17.23 12.58 39.60
CA GLN A 671 18.53 12.42 40.22
C GLN A 671 19.00 10.96 40.12
N ARG A 672 20.27 10.70 40.46
CA ARG A 672 20.82 9.34 40.50
C ARG A 672 20.10 8.49 41.54
N LEU A 673 19.73 7.29 41.14
CA LEU A 673 19.01 6.31 41.93
C LEU A 673 19.81 5.02 42.01
N THR A 674 19.45 4.16 42.95
CA THR A 674 19.88 2.76 42.98
C THR A 674 18.67 1.85 42.98
N LEU A 675 18.54 1.03 41.95
CA LEU A 675 17.63 -0.10 41.98
C LEU A 675 18.26 -1.21 42.81
N LYS A 676 17.61 -1.57 43.89
CA LYS A 676 18.14 -2.60 44.82
C LYS A 676 17.95 -3.99 44.22
N LYS A 677 18.83 -4.91 44.60
CA LYS A 677 18.66 -6.34 44.34
C LYS A 677 17.30 -6.82 44.76
N GLY A 678 16.64 -7.56 43.89
CA GLY A 678 15.26 -8.04 44.04
C GLY A 678 14.25 -6.96 43.66
N ARG A 679 13.24 -6.83 44.48
CA ARG A 679 12.02 -6.07 44.15
C ARG A 679 12.18 -4.56 44.44
N ASN A 680 11.89 -3.76 43.39
CA ASN A 680 11.70 -2.32 43.48
C ASN A 680 10.30 -1.97 42.93
N VAL A 681 9.60 -1.06 43.56
CA VAL A 681 8.23 -0.66 43.14
C VAL A 681 8.26 0.70 42.51
N LEU A 682 7.92 0.77 41.24
CA LEU A 682 7.76 2.01 40.49
C LEU A 682 6.29 2.37 40.38
N ARG A 683 5.91 3.59 40.76
CA ARG A 683 4.52 4.12 40.65
C ARG A 683 4.50 5.43 39.91
N PHE A 684 3.38 5.68 39.26
CA PHE A 684 3.06 7.01 38.76
C PHE A 684 1.64 7.44 39.06
N ALA A 685 1.45 8.73 39.14
CA ALA A 685 0.18 9.43 39.01
C ALA A 685 0.27 10.38 37.82
N LEU A 686 -0.73 10.39 36.95
CA LEU A 686 -0.81 11.28 35.80
C LEU A 686 -2.17 11.96 35.77
N VAL A 687 -2.16 13.30 35.75
CA VAL A 687 -3.37 14.11 35.66
C VAL A 687 -3.61 14.50 34.21
N ASN A 688 -4.80 14.16 33.73
CA ASN A 688 -5.29 14.61 32.43
C ASN A 688 -6.45 15.59 32.59
N GLY A 689 -6.24 16.83 32.15
CA GLY A 689 -7.30 17.83 32.03
C GLY A 689 -8.02 17.70 30.68
N PRO A 690 -7.99 18.73 29.83
CA PRO A 690 -8.72 18.75 28.55
C PRO A 690 -8.03 18.01 27.39
N GLY A 691 -6.82 17.52 27.55
CA GLY A 691 -6.02 16.87 26.50
C GLY A 691 -6.11 15.34 26.48
N LEU A 692 -5.39 14.72 25.58
CA LEU A 692 -5.08 13.28 25.59
C LEU A 692 -3.87 13.03 26.48
N SER A 693 -3.83 11.90 27.19
CA SER A 693 -2.72 11.57 28.08
C SER A 693 -2.04 10.26 27.70
N ASP A 694 -0.74 10.34 27.64
CA ASP A 694 0.17 9.22 27.43
C ASP A 694 1.47 9.46 28.18
N LEU A 695 2.27 8.43 28.32
CA LEU A 695 3.56 8.49 29.00
C LEU A 695 4.53 7.47 28.41
N CYS A 696 5.81 7.74 28.54
CA CYS A 696 6.85 6.74 28.38
C CYS A 696 7.85 6.84 29.54
N VAL A 697 8.46 5.73 29.90
CA VAL A 697 9.41 5.68 31.01
C VAL A 697 10.44 4.58 30.81
N ARG A 698 11.68 4.89 31.13
CA ARG A 698 12.81 3.95 31.13
C ARG A 698 13.85 4.33 32.16
N PHE A 699 14.72 3.39 32.51
CA PHE A 699 15.94 3.70 33.27
C PHE A 699 17.10 3.89 32.28
N ILE A 700 17.86 4.96 32.51
CA ILE A 700 19.06 5.27 31.74
C ILE A 700 20.29 5.32 32.67
N GLY A 701 21.45 4.94 32.13
CA GLY A 701 22.73 5.05 32.81
C GLY A 701 23.31 6.48 32.79
N THR A 702 24.51 6.64 33.34
CA THR A 702 25.23 7.92 33.30
C THR A 702 25.67 8.34 31.90
N ASP A 703 25.73 7.40 30.97
CA ASP A 703 26.02 7.60 29.55
C ASP A 703 24.76 7.93 28.72
N GLY A 704 23.59 8.05 29.36
CA GLY A 704 22.29 8.29 28.69
C GLY A 704 21.70 7.08 27.97
N LYS A 705 22.36 5.93 28.02
CA LYS A 705 21.85 4.71 27.36
C LYS A 705 20.87 3.95 28.26
N PRO A 706 19.95 3.17 27.66
CA PRO A 706 19.03 2.32 28.42
C PRO A 706 19.77 1.34 29.31
N VAL A 707 19.35 1.28 30.59
CA VAL A 707 19.84 0.30 31.55
C VAL A 707 19.19 -1.05 31.22
N LYS A 708 20.03 -2.09 31.23
CA LYS A 708 19.62 -3.49 31.07
C LYS A 708 19.94 -4.28 32.35
N GLY A 709 19.44 -5.49 32.47
CA GLY A 709 19.74 -6.36 33.61
C GLY A 709 18.67 -6.35 34.70
N TYR A 710 17.46 -5.84 34.39
CA TYR A 710 16.28 -5.99 35.24
C TYR A 710 15.10 -6.55 34.44
N THR A 711 14.12 -7.06 35.13
CA THR A 711 12.85 -7.49 34.55
C THR A 711 11.68 -6.72 35.14
N VAL A 712 10.56 -6.70 34.45
CA VAL A 712 9.32 -6.01 34.82
C VAL A 712 8.24 -7.04 35.15
N LYS A 713 7.57 -6.89 36.30
CA LYS A 713 6.50 -7.75 36.77
C LYS A 713 5.27 -6.94 37.18
N VAL A 714 4.09 -7.49 36.94
CA VAL A 714 2.79 -6.92 37.39
C VAL A 714 2.13 -7.77 38.46
N LYS A 715 2.75 -8.86 38.84
CA LYS A 715 2.28 -9.78 39.92
C LYS A 715 3.47 -10.17 40.80
N GLU A 716 3.22 -10.30 42.10
CA GLU A 716 4.18 -10.84 43.09
C GLU A 716 4.44 -12.32 42.87
#